data_ae046413a25246d91cca4d20fea1fc17
#
_entry.id   ae046413a25246d91cca4d20fea1fc17
#
_cell.length_a   1.000
_cell.length_b   1.000
_cell.length_c   1.000
_cell.angle_alpha   90.00
_cell.angle_beta   90.00
_cell.angle_gamma   90.00
#
_symmetry.space_group_name_H-M   'P 1'
#
loop_
_entity.id
_entity.type
_entity.pdbx_description
1 polymer ?
#
loop_
_entity_poly.entity_id
_entity_poly.type
_entity_poly.pdbx_seq_one_letter_code
_entity_poly.pdbx_strand_id
1 'polypeptide(L)'
;MTDPRDNLLDSHLVGEGGSNVEPASDPTLYGHVTLDGQTEGIEARSYQTFRLTYTVGRYGLDDTGAIRIAFRAMSDFGRLQMADPTAAGYTTATASNGCRLALTYEPRGHNRPRFKSLTIAVGGGYLREGDTITVVFGDTSKGSPGMAMPTFIDPAFEFKVYADVVATGHFTPVPGTPAVEVRPGPPVVWHAVLSSLRRPGETFLFGVKAEDKWGNPTELAEANLAFETTLPVNGLPSNFAYEKGNRSHAFEGLSVDEEGVLRITVRNADTGEALAESHPMVIRKGAVSGYWGDMHGQSGESIGVTTARHYFDFARNKSFLDATSHQANDFQINNAFWAYLQELAAEYNEPGRFCVLPGYEWSGNTGVGGDRNVFFREEGRQIHRSSHALLTDRSDINTDAPDANILFEKLKDEDVCIYAHVGGRYADINFAHDPKLETAMEIHSAWGTFEWLLTDGFPLGHRSGLVCNSDGHKGRPGASYPGAATFGAYGGLTCFITDELNRDGLFDCLRKRHHYGTTGTRMHLDVRARFNGDTALFDKDPNAWDDAQSAPADSIMMGDIAKVSGDTATVSVEAITQAPIERIEVRNGMDVIHTLRGFDKPDLGARFRVIWSGAEYRGRGRQSEWRGRARFGGSTIKRMSKINAWNLERRLEVSSADTIAFDAMTTGNFGGFDVWLDEDPDGMIEIATNHGTLKVRAGDVGMEDTALDAGGLERRIRIFRLPEDNTCRELSRQVDVPLKPEGDNQLWVCVTTEDGFQAWSSPMFVFRG
;
A
#
# COMPACT_ATOMS: atom_id res chain seq x y z
N MET A 1 -9.40 6.83 30.41
CA MET A 1 -9.39 8.12 29.68
C MET A 1 -8.54 7.88 28.45
N THR A 2 -9.04 8.19 27.27
CA THR A 2 -8.24 8.14 26.04
C THR A 2 -7.14 9.22 26.15
N ASP A 3 -5.95 8.90 25.70
CA ASP A 3 -4.83 9.84 25.66
C ASP A 3 -5.23 11.05 24.78
N PRO A 4 -5.17 12.30 25.28
CA PRO A 4 -5.54 13.47 24.49
C PRO A 4 -4.69 13.65 23.23
N ARG A 5 -3.50 13.03 23.17
CA ARG A 5 -2.65 13.01 21.96
C ARG A 5 -3.26 12.20 20.82
N ASP A 6 -4.21 11.30 21.13
CA ASP A 6 -4.93 10.50 20.12
C ASP A 6 -6.12 11.24 19.50
N ASN A 7 -6.36 12.49 19.85
CA ASN A 7 -7.39 13.32 19.21
C ASN A 7 -6.76 14.27 18.20
N LEU A 8 -6.85 13.93 16.91
CA LEU A 8 -6.25 14.74 15.83
C LEU A 8 -6.81 16.17 15.73
N LEU A 9 -8.03 16.42 16.21
CA LEU A 9 -8.67 17.74 16.14
C LEU A 9 -8.03 18.75 17.09
N ASP A 10 -7.60 18.28 18.27
CA ASP A 10 -7.08 19.10 19.35
C ASP A 10 -5.61 18.81 19.67
N SER A 11 -4.98 17.87 18.95
CA SER A 11 -3.63 17.43 19.21
C SER A 11 -2.58 18.44 18.77
N HIS A 12 -1.69 18.82 19.68
CA HIS A 12 -0.48 19.60 19.38
C HIS A 12 0.55 18.83 18.55
N LEU A 13 0.37 17.51 18.37
CA LEU A 13 1.24 16.65 17.57
C LEU A 13 0.97 16.81 16.08
N VAL A 14 -0.22 17.27 15.71
CA VAL A 14 -0.55 17.52 14.30
C VAL A 14 0.21 18.75 13.82
N GLY A 15 1.26 18.51 13.05
CA GLY A 15 1.96 19.59 12.36
C GLY A 15 1.04 20.21 11.30
N GLU A 16 0.56 21.41 11.51
CA GLU A 16 0.03 22.24 10.43
C GLU A 16 1.24 22.75 9.64
N GLY A 17 1.68 21.94 8.67
CA GLY A 17 2.91 22.17 7.96
C GLY A 17 3.03 23.56 7.38
N GLY A 18 4.09 24.25 7.73
CA GLY A 18 4.57 25.44 7.08
C GLY A 18 3.76 26.71 7.29
N SER A 19 2.71 26.68 8.06
CA SER A 19 2.04 27.89 8.43
C SER A 19 2.56 28.33 9.80
N ASN A 20 3.11 29.53 9.85
CA ASN A 20 3.15 30.34 11.06
C ASN A 20 1.72 30.69 11.50
N VAL A 21 0.79 29.76 11.31
CA VAL A 21 -0.60 29.95 11.67
C VAL A 21 -0.67 29.75 13.15
N GLU A 22 -0.74 30.82 13.85
CA GLU A 22 -1.08 30.81 15.26
C GLU A 22 -2.36 30.02 15.48
N PRO A 23 -2.48 29.29 16.60
CA PRO A 23 -3.74 28.65 17.00
C PRO A 23 -4.88 29.66 16.85
N ALA A 24 -6.04 29.16 16.47
CA ALA A 24 -7.21 29.98 16.29
C ALA A 24 -7.39 30.94 17.45
N SER A 25 -7.21 32.19 17.14
CA SER A 25 -7.34 33.28 18.08
C SER A 25 -8.80 33.46 18.48
N ASP A 26 -9.08 34.37 19.36
CA ASP A 26 -10.34 34.73 19.94
C ASP A 26 -11.54 34.58 18.95
N PRO A 27 -12.49 33.65 19.19
CA PRO A 27 -13.65 33.43 18.33
C PRO A 27 -14.53 34.67 18.17
N THR A 28 -14.45 35.63 19.07
CA THR A 28 -15.19 36.90 18.94
C THR A 28 -14.63 37.76 17.83
N LEU A 29 -13.37 37.61 17.44
CA LEU A 29 -12.71 38.41 16.41
C LEU A 29 -12.91 37.84 15.00
N TYR A 30 -12.67 36.54 14.83
CA TYR A 30 -12.71 35.88 13.51
C TYR A 30 -14.00 35.12 13.23
N GLY A 31 -14.88 35.00 14.24
CA GLY A 31 -16.13 34.27 14.13
C GLY A 31 -16.00 32.78 14.52
N HIS A 32 -17.03 32.01 14.20
CA HIS A 32 -17.11 30.59 14.52
C HIS A 32 -17.87 29.82 13.44
N VAL A 33 -17.80 28.50 13.50
CA VAL A 33 -18.46 27.58 12.55
C VAL A 33 -19.36 26.62 13.27
N THR A 34 -20.49 26.28 12.63
CA THR A 34 -21.37 25.17 12.99
C THR A 34 -21.62 24.30 11.78
N LEU A 35 -21.89 23.02 12.01
CA LEU A 35 -22.22 22.04 10.98
C LEU A 35 -23.56 21.38 11.33
N ASP A 36 -24.50 21.44 10.41
CA ASP A 36 -25.79 20.76 10.50
C ASP A 36 -25.82 19.59 9.50
N GLY A 37 -26.49 18.52 9.87
CA GLY A 37 -26.60 17.26 9.13
C GLY A 37 -26.34 16.08 10.03
N GLN A 38 -26.30 14.89 9.45
CA GLN A 38 -25.91 13.68 10.18
C GLN A 38 -24.39 13.74 10.44
N THR A 39 -23.99 13.68 11.70
CA THR A 39 -22.56 13.75 12.08
C THR A 39 -21.99 12.42 12.58
N GLU A 40 -22.84 11.45 12.89
CA GLU A 40 -22.45 10.14 13.41
C GLU A 40 -23.03 9.02 12.54
N GLY A 41 -22.31 7.90 12.49
CA GLY A 41 -22.78 6.68 11.82
C GLY A 41 -22.94 6.80 10.31
N ILE A 42 -22.13 7.64 9.64
CA ILE A 42 -22.16 7.82 8.20
C ILE A 42 -21.44 6.65 7.54
N GLU A 43 -22.12 5.92 6.67
CA GLU A 43 -21.53 4.81 5.94
C GLU A 43 -20.46 5.29 4.95
N ALA A 44 -19.34 4.59 4.89
CA ALA A 44 -18.26 4.82 3.91
C ALA A 44 -18.81 4.84 2.46
N ARG A 45 -18.43 5.85 1.70
CA ARG A 45 -18.85 6.10 0.31
C ARG A 45 -20.35 6.37 0.12
N SER A 46 -21.11 6.59 1.18
CA SER A 46 -22.49 7.08 1.05
C SER A 46 -22.52 8.54 0.59
N TYR A 47 -23.66 8.97 0.04
CA TYR A 47 -23.88 10.36 -0.34
C TYR A 47 -24.56 11.11 0.77
N GLN A 48 -24.01 12.27 1.14
CA GLN A 48 -24.49 13.10 2.25
C GLN A 48 -24.67 14.55 1.84
N THR A 49 -25.49 15.28 2.61
CA THR A 49 -25.65 16.72 2.52
C THR A 49 -25.30 17.34 3.86
N PHE A 50 -24.35 18.28 3.86
CA PHE A 50 -23.96 19.02 5.07
C PHE A 50 -24.20 20.51 4.85
N ARG A 51 -24.67 21.18 5.90
CA ARG A 51 -24.80 22.62 5.95
C ARG A 51 -23.81 23.19 6.94
N LEU A 52 -22.75 23.83 6.46
CA LEU A 52 -21.77 24.54 7.27
C LEU A 52 -22.15 26.02 7.31
N THR A 53 -22.29 26.57 8.52
CA THR A 53 -22.57 28.01 8.71
C THR A 53 -21.37 28.65 9.40
N TYR A 54 -20.70 29.57 8.69
CA TYR A 54 -19.72 30.47 9.28
C TYR A 54 -20.41 31.74 9.72
N THR A 55 -20.30 32.08 11.00
CA THR A 55 -20.77 33.35 11.57
C THR A 55 -19.60 34.29 11.71
N VAL A 56 -19.72 35.47 11.11
CA VAL A 56 -18.67 36.48 11.04
C VAL A 56 -18.43 37.10 12.42
N GLY A 57 -17.16 37.24 12.81
CA GLY A 57 -16.76 37.88 14.06
C GLY A 57 -16.61 39.40 13.94
N ARG A 58 -16.10 40.03 15.01
CA ARG A 58 -16.00 41.48 15.17
C ARG A 58 -15.23 42.18 14.05
N TYR A 59 -14.24 41.51 13.44
CA TYR A 59 -13.48 42.11 12.32
C TYR A 59 -14.30 42.26 11.04
N GLY A 60 -15.47 41.63 10.96
CA GLY A 60 -16.22 41.55 9.71
C GLY A 60 -15.52 40.65 8.67
N LEU A 61 -15.99 40.72 7.44
CA LEU A 61 -15.36 40.13 6.27
C LEU A 61 -15.52 41.09 5.10
N ASP A 62 -14.42 41.68 4.63
CA ASP A 62 -14.43 42.79 3.68
C ASP A 62 -14.63 42.28 2.23
N ASP A 63 -14.86 43.21 1.31
CA ASP A 63 -14.89 42.95 -0.14
C ASP A 63 -13.55 42.31 -0.56
N THR A 64 -13.61 41.21 -1.29
CA THR A 64 -12.50 40.34 -1.64
C THR A 64 -11.88 39.52 -0.48
N GLY A 65 -12.34 39.72 0.74
CA GLY A 65 -12.08 38.76 1.84
C GLY A 65 -12.70 37.41 1.56
N ALA A 66 -12.22 36.36 2.22
CA ALA A 66 -12.65 35.01 1.92
C ALA A 66 -12.63 34.09 3.17
N ILE A 67 -13.48 33.06 3.12
CA ILE A 67 -13.28 31.87 3.95
C ILE A 67 -12.75 30.71 3.09
N ARG A 68 -11.97 29.82 3.69
CA ARG A 68 -11.44 28.61 3.08
C ARG A 68 -11.78 27.40 3.94
N ILE A 69 -12.38 26.40 3.34
CA ILE A 69 -12.67 25.12 4.00
C ILE A 69 -11.71 24.09 3.45
N ALA A 70 -10.83 23.57 4.29
CA ALA A 70 -9.75 22.68 3.90
C ALA A 70 -9.94 21.26 4.46
N PHE A 71 -9.59 20.27 3.63
CA PHE A 71 -9.74 18.84 3.90
C PHE A 71 -8.40 18.13 3.81
N ARG A 72 -8.25 17.03 4.56
CA ARG A 72 -7.03 16.21 4.53
C ARG A 72 -6.70 15.71 3.13
N ALA A 73 -5.43 15.76 2.79
CA ALA A 73 -4.92 15.41 1.46
C ALA A 73 -5.27 13.98 1.05
N MET A 74 -5.18 13.03 2.00
CA MET A 74 -5.37 11.59 1.75
C MET A 74 -6.83 11.14 1.82
N SER A 75 -7.75 12.01 2.21
CA SER A 75 -9.18 11.70 2.15
C SER A 75 -9.65 11.63 0.69
N ASP A 76 -10.33 10.56 0.30
CA ASP A 76 -10.81 10.30 -1.05
C ASP A 76 -12.30 10.62 -1.25
N PHE A 77 -12.83 11.54 -0.45
CA PHE A 77 -14.20 12.02 -0.64
C PHE A 77 -14.43 12.55 -2.06
N GLY A 78 -15.68 12.55 -2.51
CA GLY A 78 -16.05 12.97 -3.85
C GLY A 78 -15.68 14.43 -4.13
N ARG A 79 -15.21 14.68 -5.34
CA ARG A 79 -14.81 16.04 -5.76
C ARG A 79 -15.97 17.01 -5.64
N LEU A 80 -15.73 18.16 -4.98
CA LEU A 80 -16.68 19.26 -4.94
C LEU A 80 -16.72 19.99 -6.29
N GLN A 81 -17.92 20.39 -6.71
CA GLN A 81 -18.13 21.14 -7.96
C GLN A 81 -19.35 22.06 -7.85
N MET A 82 -19.38 23.11 -8.65
CA MET A 82 -20.40 24.16 -8.65
C MET A 82 -21.09 24.32 -10.01
N ALA A 83 -20.73 23.49 -11.00
CA ALA A 83 -21.15 23.69 -12.40
C ALA A 83 -22.43 22.91 -12.76
N ASP A 84 -22.53 21.64 -12.32
CA ASP A 84 -23.68 20.77 -12.65
C ASP A 84 -24.51 20.50 -11.39
N PRO A 85 -25.69 21.11 -11.27
CA PRO A 85 -26.54 20.97 -10.09
C PRO A 85 -27.17 19.57 -9.94
N THR A 86 -27.06 18.70 -10.93
CA THR A 86 -27.57 17.34 -10.89
C THR A 86 -26.50 16.30 -10.58
N ALA A 87 -25.22 16.66 -10.71
CA ALA A 87 -24.10 15.76 -10.48
C ALA A 87 -23.67 15.73 -9.01
N ALA A 88 -22.99 14.65 -8.62
CA ALA A 88 -22.42 14.47 -7.29
C ALA A 88 -21.45 15.60 -6.93
N GLY A 89 -21.39 15.94 -5.63
CA GLY A 89 -20.50 16.95 -5.08
C GLY A 89 -20.95 18.40 -5.38
N TYR A 90 -22.18 18.61 -5.90
CA TYR A 90 -22.71 19.96 -6.12
C TYR A 90 -22.72 20.74 -4.82
N THR A 91 -22.07 21.90 -4.82
CA THR A 91 -21.85 22.70 -3.62
C THR A 91 -22.31 24.13 -3.89
N THR A 92 -23.10 24.68 -2.96
CA THR A 92 -23.64 26.05 -3.03
C THR A 92 -23.24 26.84 -1.80
N ALA A 93 -23.24 28.16 -1.90
CA ALA A 93 -23.09 29.06 -0.75
C ALA A 93 -23.96 30.28 -0.87
N THR A 94 -24.44 30.79 0.28
CA THR A 94 -25.24 32.01 0.39
C THR A 94 -24.77 32.87 1.56
N ALA A 95 -24.78 34.19 1.38
CA ALA A 95 -24.55 35.18 2.44
C ALA A 95 -25.88 35.70 2.99
N SER A 96 -26.00 35.89 4.31
CA SER A 96 -27.24 36.35 4.98
C SER A 96 -27.69 37.75 4.49
N ASN A 97 -26.73 38.58 4.14
CA ASN A 97 -27.01 39.96 3.67
C ASN A 97 -27.11 40.08 2.13
N GLY A 98 -27.02 38.93 1.41
CA GLY A 98 -27.15 38.91 -0.06
C GLY A 98 -25.89 39.28 -0.83
N CYS A 99 -24.73 39.46 -0.21
CA CYS A 99 -23.47 39.66 -0.92
C CYS A 99 -23.23 38.51 -1.88
N ARG A 100 -22.62 38.84 -3.04
CA ARG A 100 -22.20 37.83 -4.01
C ARG A 100 -21.02 37.01 -3.48
N LEU A 101 -21.08 35.71 -3.65
CA LEU A 101 -20.02 34.76 -3.27
C LEU A 101 -19.45 34.07 -4.52
N ALA A 102 -18.12 33.99 -4.60
CA ALA A 102 -17.41 33.23 -5.63
C ALA A 102 -16.77 31.98 -4.99
N LEU A 103 -17.15 30.81 -5.48
CA LEU A 103 -16.68 29.53 -4.99
C LEU A 103 -15.62 28.93 -5.92
N THR A 104 -14.49 28.49 -5.36
CA THR A 104 -13.41 27.83 -6.11
C THR A 104 -12.92 26.62 -5.33
N TYR A 105 -13.01 25.43 -5.95
CA TYR A 105 -12.44 24.20 -5.38
C TYR A 105 -11.11 23.87 -6.03
N GLU A 106 -10.08 23.69 -5.20
CA GLU A 106 -8.72 23.37 -5.61
C GLU A 106 -8.19 22.12 -4.88
N PRO A 107 -7.74 21.07 -5.63
CA PRO A 107 -7.17 19.88 -5.02
C PRO A 107 -5.85 20.13 -4.26
N ARG A 108 -5.20 21.29 -4.51
CA ARG A 108 -3.94 21.75 -3.88
C ARG A 108 -4.00 23.24 -3.53
N GLY A 109 -5.13 23.68 -3.02
CA GLY A 109 -5.36 25.09 -2.69
C GLY A 109 -4.98 25.47 -1.25
N HIS A 110 -4.47 24.52 -0.45
CA HIS A 110 -4.02 24.79 0.91
C HIS A 110 -2.75 24.00 1.24
N ASN A 111 -2.23 24.15 2.46
CA ASN A 111 -0.98 23.53 2.93
C ASN A 111 -1.21 22.11 3.47
N ARG A 112 -0.11 21.33 3.58
CA ARG A 112 -0.10 20.05 4.30
C ARG A 112 -0.55 20.25 5.77
N PRO A 113 -1.31 19.31 6.33
CA PRO A 113 -1.81 18.07 5.74
C PRO A 113 -3.14 18.20 4.97
N ARG A 114 -3.64 19.44 4.75
CA ARG A 114 -4.96 19.71 4.17
C ARG A 114 -4.84 20.40 2.82
N PHE A 115 -4.47 19.66 1.76
CA PHE A 115 -4.32 20.22 0.42
C PHE A 115 -5.63 20.63 -0.26
N LYS A 116 -6.68 19.83 -0.08
CA LYS A 116 -7.96 20.05 -0.78
C LYS A 116 -8.70 21.18 -0.12
N SER A 117 -9.11 22.19 -0.89
CA SER A 117 -9.81 23.33 -0.33
C SER A 117 -10.92 23.86 -1.20
N LEU A 118 -11.97 24.37 -0.55
CA LEU A 118 -13.01 25.20 -1.12
C LEU A 118 -12.83 26.61 -0.58
N THR A 119 -12.49 27.55 -1.46
CA THR A 119 -12.38 28.97 -1.13
C THR A 119 -13.66 29.67 -1.55
N ILE A 120 -14.21 30.52 -0.68
CA ILE A 120 -15.45 31.29 -0.87
C ILE A 120 -15.11 32.76 -0.65
N ALA A 121 -14.97 33.52 -1.74
CA ALA A 121 -14.63 34.92 -1.71
C ALA A 121 -15.90 35.81 -1.76
N VAL A 122 -15.90 36.84 -0.95
CA VAL A 122 -16.96 37.87 -0.93
C VAL A 122 -16.74 38.87 -2.07
N GLY A 123 -17.79 39.28 -2.75
CA GLY A 123 -17.67 40.25 -3.81
C GLY A 123 -18.86 41.21 -3.90
N GLY A 124 -18.55 42.51 -4.14
CA GLY A 124 -19.54 43.56 -4.29
C GLY A 124 -20.25 43.95 -3.00
N GLY A 125 -19.56 43.80 -1.88
CA GLY A 125 -20.07 44.11 -0.55
C GLY A 125 -19.17 43.53 0.53
N TYR A 126 -19.62 43.52 1.76
CA TYR A 126 -18.93 43.05 2.93
C TYR A 126 -19.91 42.40 3.92
N LEU A 127 -19.42 41.62 4.85
CA LEU A 127 -20.23 41.07 5.94
C LEU A 127 -19.79 41.68 7.28
N ARG A 128 -20.74 41.95 8.17
CA ARG A 128 -20.55 42.51 9.50
C ARG A 128 -20.57 41.37 10.54
N GLU A 129 -20.15 41.71 11.76
CA GLU A 129 -20.32 40.84 12.91
C GLU A 129 -21.75 40.29 12.99
N GLY A 130 -21.90 38.97 13.11
CA GLY A 130 -23.19 38.27 13.16
C GLY A 130 -23.79 37.92 11.79
N ASP A 131 -23.33 38.49 10.68
CA ASP A 131 -23.70 38.01 9.33
C ASP A 131 -23.17 36.58 9.13
N THR A 132 -23.81 35.81 8.23
CA THR A 132 -23.39 34.42 8.00
C THR A 132 -23.10 34.13 6.54
N ILE A 133 -22.16 33.18 6.31
CA ILE A 133 -22.02 32.45 5.07
C ILE A 133 -22.45 31.02 5.33
N THR A 134 -23.49 30.56 4.63
CA THR A 134 -23.97 29.19 4.69
C THR A 134 -23.54 28.46 3.44
N VAL A 135 -22.78 27.36 3.63
CA VAL A 135 -22.29 26.46 2.57
C VAL A 135 -23.04 25.15 2.63
N VAL A 136 -23.60 24.71 1.52
CA VAL A 136 -24.28 23.40 1.41
C VAL A 136 -23.43 22.48 0.56
N PHE A 137 -22.77 21.54 1.21
CA PHE A 137 -22.03 20.49 0.52
C PHE A 137 -22.99 19.39 0.08
N GLY A 138 -22.88 18.96 -1.19
CA GLY A 138 -23.81 17.97 -1.73
C GLY A 138 -25.24 18.47 -1.77
N ASP A 139 -25.49 19.67 -2.25
CA ASP A 139 -26.81 20.30 -2.33
C ASP A 139 -27.74 19.51 -3.25
N THR A 140 -28.72 18.81 -2.69
CA THR A 140 -29.67 17.95 -3.40
C THR A 140 -30.87 18.70 -3.96
N SER A 141 -31.00 20.00 -3.73
CA SER A 141 -32.19 20.81 -4.11
C SER A 141 -32.51 20.81 -5.59
N LYS A 142 -31.52 20.46 -6.44
CA LYS A 142 -31.65 20.45 -7.90
C LYS A 142 -31.34 19.07 -8.52
N GLY A 143 -31.33 18.00 -7.73
CA GLY A 143 -31.21 16.63 -8.21
C GLY A 143 -29.81 15.99 -8.06
N SER A 144 -28.84 16.67 -7.45
CA SER A 144 -27.57 16.05 -7.05
C SER A 144 -27.83 14.90 -6.05
N PRO A 145 -27.09 13.78 -6.11
CA PRO A 145 -27.21 12.71 -5.11
C PRO A 145 -26.61 13.10 -3.74
N GLY A 146 -25.79 14.17 -3.70
CA GLY A 146 -25.06 14.58 -2.50
C GLY A 146 -23.55 14.60 -2.71
N MET A 147 -22.80 14.81 -1.63
CA MET A 147 -21.35 14.69 -1.56
C MET A 147 -20.99 13.23 -1.18
N ALA A 148 -20.18 12.56 -1.98
CA ALA A 148 -19.70 11.21 -1.66
C ALA A 148 -18.68 11.27 -0.51
N MET A 149 -18.92 10.48 0.53
CA MET A 149 -18.02 10.36 1.68
C MET A 149 -16.75 9.57 1.32
N PRO A 150 -15.69 9.59 2.17
CA PRO A 150 -14.52 8.73 1.96
C PRO A 150 -14.88 7.25 1.88
N THR A 151 -14.03 6.46 1.21
CA THR A 151 -14.19 4.99 1.13
C THR A 151 -13.69 4.25 2.37
N PHE A 152 -13.09 4.93 3.33
CA PHE A 152 -12.47 4.33 4.51
C PHE A 152 -13.09 4.87 5.80
N ILE A 153 -12.92 4.12 6.89
CA ILE A 153 -13.31 4.54 8.24
C ILE A 153 -12.50 5.77 8.61
N ASP A 154 -13.20 6.83 8.99
CA ASP A 154 -12.59 8.06 9.48
C ASP A 154 -13.38 8.52 10.73
N PRO A 155 -12.80 8.43 11.92
CA PRO A 155 -13.48 8.85 13.14
C PRO A 155 -13.72 10.37 13.20
N ALA A 156 -13.00 11.14 12.39
CA ALA A 156 -13.10 12.60 12.38
C ALA A 156 -12.81 13.18 10.97
N PHE A 157 -13.74 12.99 10.03
CA PHE A 157 -13.69 13.69 8.75
C PHE A 157 -13.95 15.19 8.99
N GLU A 158 -12.89 15.99 8.89
CA GLU A 158 -12.83 17.39 9.34
C GLU A 158 -13.29 18.39 8.27
N PHE A 159 -14.03 19.41 8.70
CA PHE A 159 -14.28 20.64 7.91
C PHE A 159 -13.49 21.79 8.55
N LYS A 160 -12.19 21.89 8.28
CA LYS A 160 -11.32 22.93 8.87
C LYS A 160 -11.50 24.26 8.14
N VAL A 161 -11.94 25.29 8.87
CA VAL A 161 -12.23 26.59 8.30
C VAL A 161 -11.13 27.59 8.64
N TYR A 162 -10.79 28.42 7.68
CA TYR A 162 -9.86 29.54 7.79
C TYR A 162 -10.53 30.80 7.24
N ALA A 163 -10.19 31.97 7.76
CA ALA A 163 -10.72 33.25 7.30
C ALA A 163 -9.59 34.22 6.96
N ASP A 164 -9.68 34.85 5.81
CA ASP A 164 -8.93 36.04 5.43
C ASP A 164 -9.90 37.22 5.47
N VAL A 165 -10.02 37.86 6.62
CA VAL A 165 -11.04 38.88 6.87
C VAL A 165 -10.76 40.22 6.22
N VAL A 166 -9.51 40.51 5.85
CA VAL A 166 -9.07 41.81 5.32
C VAL A 166 -8.43 41.71 3.93
N ALA A 167 -8.66 40.61 3.23
CA ALA A 167 -8.21 40.37 1.85
C ALA A 167 -6.69 40.48 1.64
N THR A 168 -5.92 39.89 2.55
CA THR A 168 -4.44 39.90 2.52
C THR A 168 -3.84 38.64 1.90
N GLY A 169 -4.64 37.63 1.65
CA GLY A 169 -4.19 36.28 1.29
C GLY A 169 -3.72 35.45 2.50
N HIS A 170 -3.74 36.02 3.69
CA HIS A 170 -3.38 35.32 4.94
C HIS A 170 -4.63 34.73 5.60
N PHE A 171 -4.73 33.41 5.60
CA PHE A 171 -5.86 32.68 6.13
C PHE A 171 -5.61 32.26 7.58
N THR A 172 -6.34 32.82 8.52
CA THR A 172 -6.28 32.50 9.96
C THR A 172 -7.29 31.38 10.29
N PRO A 173 -6.91 30.34 11.07
CA PRO A 173 -7.84 29.29 11.49
C PRO A 173 -9.01 29.90 12.29
N VAL A 174 -10.23 29.49 11.94
CA VAL A 174 -11.42 29.78 12.71
C VAL A 174 -11.52 28.76 13.85
N PRO A 175 -11.85 29.17 15.08
CA PRO A 175 -12.01 28.27 16.22
C PRO A 175 -13.06 27.18 15.98
N GLY A 176 -12.77 25.99 16.52
CA GLY A 176 -13.57 24.79 16.34
C GLY A 176 -13.39 24.18 14.95
N THR A 177 -13.38 22.87 14.91
CA THR A 177 -13.31 22.12 13.65
C THR A 177 -14.46 21.13 13.65
N PRO A 178 -15.58 21.44 12.97
CA PRO A 178 -16.64 20.45 12.84
C PRO A 178 -16.11 19.20 12.14
N ALA A 179 -16.50 18.04 12.66
CA ALA A 179 -16.12 16.75 12.08
C ALA A 179 -17.31 15.80 12.08
N VAL A 180 -17.25 14.80 11.21
CA VAL A 180 -18.26 13.75 11.12
C VAL A 180 -17.58 12.38 11.16
N GLU A 181 -18.27 11.39 11.75
CA GLU A 181 -17.76 10.02 11.85
C GLU A 181 -18.20 9.20 10.65
N VAL A 182 -17.22 8.62 9.94
CA VAL A 182 -17.45 7.68 8.84
C VAL A 182 -17.23 6.26 9.35
N ARG A 183 -18.23 5.39 9.19
CA ARG A 183 -18.25 4.00 9.63
C ARG A 183 -18.23 3.02 8.46
N PRO A 184 -17.85 1.75 8.70
CA PRO A 184 -17.92 0.73 7.68
C PRO A 184 -19.36 0.43 7.27
N GLY A 185 -19.53 -0.06 6.05
CA GLY A 185 -20.78 -0.60 5.53
C GLY A 185 -21.04 -2.05 5.98
N PRO A 186 -22.09 -2.69 5.43
CA PRO A 186 -22.40 -4.10 5.67
C PRO A 186 -21.26 -5.02 5.25
N PRO A 187 -21.12 -6.21 5.88
CA PRO A 187 -20.10 -7.19 5.53
C PRO A 187 -20.34 -7.74 4.11
N VAL A 188 -19.29 -7.80 3.31
CA VAL A 188 -19.30 -8.33 1.94
C VAL A 188 -18.28 -9.44 1.78
N VAL A 189 -17.12 -9.33 2.44
CA VAL A 189 -16.01 -10.28 2.32
C VAL A 189 -15.55 -10.71 3.70
N TRP A 190 -15.30 -12.00 3.85
CA TRP A 190 -14.61 -12.56 5.02
C TRP A 190 -13.15 -12.85 4.69
N HIS A 191 -12.29 -12.68 5.67
CA HIS A 191 -10.87 -12.99 5.58
C HIS A 191 -10.46 -13.98 6.67
N ALA A 192 -9.65 -14.94 6.27
CA ALA A 192 -9.00 -15.91 7.12
C ALA A 192 -7.49 -15.76 6.93
N VAL A 193 -6.76 -15.42 7.99
CA VAL A 193 -5.37 -14.98 7.91
C VAL A 193 -4.47 -15.90 8.72
N LEU A 194 -3.46 -16.49 8.05
CA LEU A 194 -2.39 -17.29 8.65
C LEU A 194 -1.02 -16.72 8.30
N SER A 195 0.00 -17.11 9.04
CA SER A 195 1.40 -17.03 8.63
C SER A 195 1.70 -17.98 7.46
N SER A 196 2.93 -17.96 6.92
CA SER A 196 3.28 -18.81 5.76
C SER A 196 4.17 -20.00 6.10
N LEU A 197 4.93 -19.96 7.20
CA LEU A 197 5.90 -21.01 7.53
C LEU A 197 6.07 -21.14 9.06
N ARG A 198 5.92 -22.36 9.58
CA ARG A 198 6.13 -22.71 11.00
C ARG A 198 6.75 -24.11 11.13
N ARG A 199 7.31 -24.38 12.29
CA ARG A 199 7.78 -25.73 12.68
C ARG A 199 6.65 -26.52 13.35
N PRO A 200 6.70 -27.87 13.32
CA PRO A 200 5.79 -28.67 14.13
C PRO A 200 5.84 -28.27 15.61
N GLY A 201 4.68 -28.07 16.23
CA GLY A 201 4.52 -27.65 17.61
C GLY A 201 4.77 -26.15 17.88
N GLU A 202 5.26 -25.39 16.91
CA GLU A 202 5.41 -23.94 17.05
C GLU A 202 4.05 -23.25 17.08
N THR A 203 3.88 -22.30 18.00
CA THR A 203 2.62 -21.57 18.13
C THR A 203 2.44 -20.52 17.04
N PHE A 204 1.18 -20.32 16.63
CA PHE A 204 0.79 -19.31 15.65
C PHE A 204 -0.57 -18.70 15.99
N LEU A 205 -0.88 -17.61 15.27
CA LEU A 205 -2.14 -16.91 15.31
C LEU A 205 -2.97 -17.23 14.06
N PHE A 206 -4.27 -17.43 14.21
CA PHE A 206 -5.25 -17.45 13.14
C PHE A 206 -6.22 -16.29 13.31
N GLY A 207 -6.26 -15.39 12.33
CA GLY A 207 -7.12 -14.21 12.33
C GLY A 207 -8.34 -14.38 11.43
N VAL A 208 -9.51 -13.91 11.93
CA VAL A 208 -10.76 -13.86 11.16
C VAL A 208 -11.37 -12.47 11.26
N LYS A 209 -11.81 -11.92 10.15
CA LYS A 209 -12.53 -10.65 10.09
C LYS A 209 -13.49 -10.59 8.91
N ALA A 210 -14.52 -9.75 9.01
CA ALA A 210 -15.38 -9.40 7.88
C ALA A 210 -15.14 -7.94 7.49
N GLU A 211 -15.20 -7.64 6.20
CA GLU A 211 -15.01 -6.30 5.65
C GLU A 211 -16.19 -5.91 4.76
N ASP A 212 -16.44 -4.59 4.68
CA ASP A 212 -17.34 -4.03 3.68
C ASP A 212 -16.71 -4.07 2.28
N LYS A 213 -17.45 -3.62 1.26
CA LYS A 213 -16.97 -3.62 -0.14
C LYS A 213 -15.73 -2.75 -0.38
N TRP A 214 -15.39 -1.86 0.56
CA TRP A 214 -14.22 -0.97 0.50
C TRP A 214 -13.04 -1.49 1.31
N GLY A 215 -13.18 -2.67 1.92
CA GLY A 215 -12.16 -3.30 2.74
C GLY A 215 -12.06 -2.68 4.14
N ASN A 216 -13.14 -2.09 4.67
CA ASN A 216 -13.18 -1.65 6.06
C ASN A 216 -13.62 -2.81 6.95
N PRO A 217 -12.85 -3.17 8.00
CA PRO A 217 -13.31 -4.13 9.00
C PRO A 217 -14.60 -3.63 9.65
N THR A 218 -15.67 -4.45 9.57
CA THR A 218 -17.03 -4.01 9.97
C THR A 218 -17.50 -4.68 11.25
N GLU A 219 -18.04 -3.88 12.16
CA GLU A 219 -18.73 -4.34 13.38
C GLU A 219 -20.17 -4.84 13.13
N LEU A 220 -20.65 -4.80 11.87
CA LEU A 220 -21.99 -5.23 11.52
C LEU A 220 -22.10 -6.72 11.22
N ALA A 221 -20.96 -7.42 11.13
CA ALA A 221 -20.91 -8.85 10.88
C ALA A 221 -21.37 -9.67 12.08
N GLU A 222 -22.17 -10.70 11.83
CA GLU A 222 -22.63 -11.69 12.80
C GLU A 222 -22.74 -13.04 12.10
N ALA A 223 -22.11 -14.10 12.64
CA ALA A 223 -22.19 -15.46 12.10
C ALA A 223 -21.76 -16.51 13.12
N ASN A 224 -22.35 -17.68 13.07
CA ASN A 224 -21.80 -18.87 13.72
C ASN A 224 -20.75 -19.47 12.78
N LEU A 225 -19.48 -19.40 13.15
CA LEU A 225 -18.37 -19.89 12.33
C LEU A 225 -18.03 -21.34 12.69
N ALA A 226 -17.80 -22.15 11.67
CA ALA A 226 -17.20 -23.49 11.78
C ALA A 226 -15.88 -23.51 10.99
N PHE A 227 -14.91 -24.31 11.47
CA PHE A 227 -13.58 -24.38 10.87
C PHE A 227 -13.26 -25.77 10.34
N GLU A 228 -12.94 -25.85 9.06
CA GLU A 228 -12.40 -27.05 8.40
C GLU A 228 -10.92 -26.85 8.15
N THR A 229 -10.09 -27.83 8.52
CA THR A 229 -8.63 -27.73 8.42
C THR A 229 -8.04 -28.89 7.63
N THR A 230 -6.99 -28.62 6.84
CA THR A 230 -6.26 -29.68 6.10
C THR A 230 -5.33 -30.50 6.99
N LEU A 231 -4.91 -29.97 8.13
CA LEU A 231 -4.12 -30.64 9.16
C LEU A 231 -4.79 -30.44 10.53
N PRO A 232 -4.65 -31.35 11.48
CA PRO A 232 -5.18 -31.16 12.83
C PRO A 232 -4.54 -29.94 13.50
N VAL A 233 -5.36 -29.03 14.02
CA VAL A 233 -4.92 -27.81 14.71
C VAL A 233 -5.26 -27.89 16.19
N ASN A 234 -4.23 -27.88 17.03
CA ASN A 234 -4.39 -27.84 18.48
C ASN A 234 -4.88 -26.45 18.91
N GLY A 235 -5.87 -26.38 19.79
CA GLY A 235 -6.40 -25.14 20.36
C GLY A 235 -7.46 -24.43 19.53
N LEU A 236 -7.70 -24.82 18.28
CA LEU A 236 -8.76 -24.22 17.45
C LEU A 236 -10.13 -24.81 17.86
N PRO A 237 -11.13 -23.98 18.25
CA PRO A 237 -12.46 -24.48 18.55
C PRO A 237 -13.16 -25.00 17.28
N SER A 238 -14.07 -25.95 17.41
CA SER A 238 -14.83 -26.45 16.26
C SER A 238 -15.83 -25.41 15.72
N ASN A 239 -16.36 -24.57 16.62
CA ASN A 239 -17.31 -23.49 16.29
C ASN A 239 -16.98 -22.24 17.10
N PHE A 240 -17.33 -21.10 16.54
CA PHE A 240 -17.15 -19.78 17.18
C PHE A 240 -18.28 -18.84 16.81
N ALA A 241 -18.95 -18.25 17.81
CA ALA A 241 -19.93 -17.19 17.57
C ALA A 241 -19.20 -15.86 17.33
N TYR A 242 -19.19 -15.40 16.09
CA TYR A 242 -18.69 -14.07 15.74
C TYR A 242 -19.82 -13.07 15.96
N GLU A 243 -19.72 -12.33 17.03
CA GLU A 243 -20.79 -11.44 17.49
C GLU A 243 -20.70 -10.07 16.80
N LYS A 244 -21.85 -9.45 16.58
CA LYS A 244 -21.97 -8.05 16.16
C LYS A 244 -21.27 -7.13 17.16
N GLY A 245 -20.52 -6.15 16.65
CA GLY A 245 -19.64 -5.29 17.44
C GLY A 245 -18.17 -5.66 17.33
N ASN A 246 -17.85 -6.90 16.94
CA ASN A 246 -16.49 -7.30 16.66
C ASN A 246 -16.06 -6.86 15.25
N ARG A 247 -14.89 -6.26 15.12
CA ARG A 247 -14.28 -5.92 13.81
C ARG A 247 -13.25 -6.95 13.34
N SER A 248 -12.81 -7.82 14.24
CA SER A 248 -11.83 -8.89 13.99
C SER A 248 -11.77 -9.81 15.20
N HIS A 249 -11.31 -11.04 14.99
CA HIS A 249 -11.00 -11.97 16.07
C HIS A 249 -9.70 -12.72 15.78
N ALA A 250 -8.86 -12.92 16.79
CA ALA A 250 -7.62 -13.69 16.70
C ALA A 250 -7.68 -14.90 17.63
N PHE A 251 -7.45 -16.08 17.09
CA PHE A 251 -7.20 -17.30 17.85
C PHE A 251 -5.68 -17.41 18.03
N GLU A 252 -5.22 -17.29 19.26
CA GLU A 252 -3.79 -17.31 19.62
C GLU A 252 -3.38 -18.64 20.26
N GLY A 253 -2.08 -18.96 20.22
CA GLY A 253 -1.53 -20.15 20.83
C GLY A 253 -1.92 -21.45 20.12
N LEU A 254 -2.33 -21.38 18.85
CA LEU A 254 -2.62 -22.55 18.03
C LEU A 254 -1.32 -23.24 17.63
N SER A 255 -1.34 -24.56 17.43
CA SER A 255 -0.19 -25.32 16.91
C SER A 255 -0.61 -26.48 16.03
N VAL A 256 0.33 -26.99 15.21
CA VAL A 256 0.19 -28.19 14.37
C VAL A 256 1.42 -29.07 14.59
N ASP A 257 1.22 -30.36 14.88
CA ASP A 257 2.32 -31.28 15.16
C ASP A 257 2.82 -32.05 13.92
N GLU A 258 2.03 -32.05 12.82
CA GLU A 258 2.30 -32.80 11.59
C GLU A 258 2.88 -31.87 10.51
N GLU A 259 3.85 -32.38 9.74
CA GLU A 259 4.36 -31.68 8.55
C GLU A 259 3.33 -31.67 7.42
N GLY A 260 3.26 -30.58 6.65
CA GLY A 260 2.36 -30.44 5.50
C GLY A 260 1.95 -29.00 5.26
N VAL A 261 0.87 -28.82 4.53
CA VAL A 261 0.30 -27.49 4.23
C VAL A 261 -1.03 -27.33 4.95
N LEU A 262 -1.05 -26.42 5.92
CA LEU A 262 -2.27 -26.04 6.61
C LEU A 262 -3.05 -25.01 5.77
N ARG A 263 -4.33 -25.28 5.57
CA ARG A 263 -5.36 -24.32 5.12
C ARG A 263 -6.55 -24.44 6.06
N ILE A 264 -7.17 -23.33 6.40
CA ILE A 264 -8.36 -23.27 7.24
C ILE A 264 -9.49 -22.65 6.42
N THR A 265 -10.55 -23.42 6.20
CA THR A 265 -11.79 -22.91 5.58
C THR A 265 -12.75 -22.48 6.69
N VAL A 266 -13.15 -21.22 6.66
CA VAL A 266 -14.17 -20.65 7.53
C VAL A 266 -15.53 -20.83 6.86
N ARG A 267 -16.46 -21.50 7.54
CA ARG A 267 -17.82 -21.69 7.07
C ARG A 267 -18.83 -21.01 8.00
N ASN A 268 -19.95 -20.62 7.45
CA ASN A 268 -21.13 -20.33 8.24
C ASN A 268 -21.74 -21.67 8.69
N ALA A 269 -21.73 -21.92 10.00
CA ALA A 269 -22.22 -23.20 10.57
C ALA A 269 -23.72 -23.44 10.35
N ASP A 270 -24.51 -22.37 10.20
CA ASP A 270 -25.96 -22.45 10.04
C ASP A 270 -26.36 -22.77 8.58
N THR A 271 -25.59 -22.27 7.61
CA THR A 271 -25.89 -22.44 6.17
C THR A 271 -24.97 -23.42 5.46
N GLY A 272 -23.82 -23.73 6.02
CA GLY A 272 -22.74 -24.53 5.40
C GLY A 272 -21.94 -23.77 4.33
N GLU A 273 -22.23 -22.50 4.08
CA GLU A 273 -21.55 -21.68 3.08
C GLU A 273 -20.07 -21.46 3.48
N ALA A 274 -19.15 -21.62 2.51
CA ALA A 274 -17.75 -21.24 2.70
C ALA A 274 -17.61 -19.73 2.60
N LEU A 275 -17.21 -19.09 3.71
CA LEU A 275 -17.05 -17.64 3.82
C LEU A 275 -15.65 -17.18 3.40
N ALA A 276 -14.61 -17.92 3.79
CA ALA A 276 -13.22 -17.65 3.47
C ALA A 276 -12.36 -18.91 3.54
N GLU A 277 -11.27 -18.95 2.79
CA GLU A 277 -10.16 -19.88 2.96
C GLU A 277 -8.91 -19.10 3.35
N SER A 278 -8.13 -19.60 4.29
CA SER A 278 -6.90 -18.93 4.74
C SER A 278 -5.80 -18.96 3.67
N HIS A 279 -4.82 -18.06 3.85
CA HIS A 279 -3.52 -18.23 3.21
C HIS A 279 -2.93 -19.60 3.60
N PRO A 280 -2.10 -20.20 2.74
CA PRO A 280 -1.43 -21.47 3.07
C PRO A 280 -0.34 -21.24 4.12
N MET A 281 -0.19 -22.17 5.06
CA MET A 281 0.92 -22.21 5.99
C MET A 281 1.63 -23.54 5.89
N VAL A 282 2.91 -23.52 5.55
CA VAL A 282 3.76 -24.71 5.51
C VAL A 282 4.22 -25.05 6.93
N ILE A 283 4.04 -26.28 7.33
CA ILE A 283 4.58 -26.85 8.57
C ILE A 283 5.74 -27.76 8.18
N ARG A 284 6.97 -27.39 8.57
CA ARG A 284 8.17 -28.12 8.16
C ARG A 284 9.20 -28.20 9.29
N LYS A 285 9.68 -29.41 9.55
CA LYS A 285 10.73 -29.64 10.53
C LYS A 285 12.04 -28.98 10.10
N GLY A 286 12.69 -28.28 11.04
CA GLY A 286 13.97 -27.61 10.79
C GLY A 286 13.87 -26.36 9.90
N ALA A 287 12.66 -25.92 9.54
CA ALA A 287 12.47 -24.64 8.84
C ALA A 287 12.75 -23.46 9.77
N VAL A 288 13.11 -22.34 9.16
CA VAL A 288 13.12 -21.03 9.80
C VAL A 288 11.74 -20.40 9.59
N SER A 289 11.15 -19.80 10.63
CA SER A 289 9.78 -19.29 10.57
C SER A 289 9.64 -18.07 9.66
N GLY A 290 8.45 -17.88 9.08
CA GLY A 290 8.11 -16.73 8.25
C GLY A 290 7.16 -15.77 8.98
N TYR A 291 7.52 -14.48 9.07
CA TYR A 291 6.75 -13.45 9.76
C TYR A 291 6.40 -12.31 8.79
N TRP A 292 5.16 -11.86 8.83
CA TRP A 292 4.64 -10.86 7.91
C TRP A 292 4.65 -9.45 8.51
N GLY A 293 5.23 -8.51 7.78
CA GLY A 293 5.25 -7.11 8.16
C GLY A 293 4.83 -6.16 7.04
N ASP A 294 4.32 -5.02 7.46
CA ASP A 294 4.20 -3.80 6.68
C ASP A 294 4.97 -2.72 7.41
N MET A 295 6.16 -2.44 6.89
CA MET A 295 7.14 -1.58 7.57
C MET A 295 7.07 -0.12 7.10
N HIS A 296 6.05 0.25 6.31
CA HIS A 296 5.96 1.56 5.71
C HIS A 296 4.51 2.06 5.65
N GLY A 297 4.19 3.04 6.47
CA GLY A 297 2.91 3.71 6.47
C GLY A 297 2.90 4.95 7.37
N GLN A 298 1.86 5.76 7.26
CA GLN A 298 1.73 7.06 7.91
C GLN A 298 0.36 7.25 8.57
N SER A 299 0.28 8.24 9.47
CA SER A 299 -0.91 8.63 10.21
C SER A 299 -1.27 10.11 10.03
N GLY A 300 -2.33 10.54 10.69
CA GLY A 300 -2.88 11.90 10.55
C GLY A 300 -2.05 12.98 11.21
N GLU A 301 -1.13 12.66 12.09
CA GLU A 301 -0.17 13.60 12.68
C GLU A 301 0.82 14.13 11.63
N SER A 302 1.00 13.39 10.51
CA SER A 302 1.77 13.84 9.35
C SER A 302 0.86 14.14 8.15
N ILE A 303 0.86 13.32 7.11
CA ILE A 303 0.08 13.56 5.88
C ILE A 303 -1.15 12.64 5.77
N GLY A 304 -1.21 11.61 6.59
CA GLY A 304 -2.28 10.61 6.55
C GLY A 304 -3.60 11.06 7.17
N VAL A 305 -4.39 10.07 7.53
CA VAL A 305 -5.64 10.17 8.29
C VAL A 305 -5.57 9.22 9.48
N THR A 306 -6.44 9.32 10.47
CA THR A 306 -6.40 8.57 11.73
C THR A 306 -5.13 8.79 12.55
N THR A 307 -5.08 8.32 13.79
CA THR A 307 -3.94 8.53 14.70
C THR A 307 -2.85 7.47 14.54
N ALA A 308 -1.65 7.77 15.01
CA ALA A 308 -0.55 6.80 15.09
C ALA A 308 -0.92 5.58 15.97
N ARG A 309 -1.63 5.79 17.07
CA ARG A 309 -2.14 4.70 17.91
C ARG A 309 -3.09 3.79 17.13
N HIS A 310 -4.02 4.38 16.35
CA HIS A 310 -4.92 3.61 15.49
C HIS A 310 -4.13 2.80 14.44
N TYR A 311 -3.07 3.36 13.89
CA TYR A 311 -2.17 2.69 12.95
C TYR A 311 -1.59 1.39 13.56
N PHE A 312 -1.02 1.48 14.77
CA PHE A 312 -0.45 0.30 15.44
C PHE A 312 -1.52 -0.72 15.86
N ASP A 313 -2.68 -0.25 16.37
CA ASP A 313 -3.82 -1.13 16.68
C ASP A 313 -4.31 -1.87 15.43
N PHE A 314 -4.43 -1.17 14.31
CA PHE A 314 -4.88 -1.76 13.06
C PHE A 314 -3.89 -2.83 12.57
N ALA A 315 -2.59 -2.54 12.58
CA ALA A 315 -1.54 -3.48 12.20
C ALA A 315 -1.64 -4.79 12.99
N ARG A 316 -1.68 -4.67 14.32
CA ARG A 316 -1.69 -5.81 15.24
C ARG A 316 -3.01 -6.58 15.22
N ASN A 317 -4.14 -5.88 15.33
CA ASN A 317 -5.44 -6.47 15.67
C ASN A 317 -6.42 -6.58 14.50
N LYS A 318 -6.20 -5.88 13.37
CA LYS A 318 -7.09 -5.89 12.20
C LYS A 318 -6.44 -6.52 10.97
N SER A 319 -5.14 -6.29 10.78
CA SER A 319 -4.35 -6.91 9.70
C SER A 319 -3.61 -8.16 10.17
N PHE A 320 -3.54 -8.42 11.48
CA PHE A 320 -2.85 -9.56 12.07
C PHE A 320 -1.40 -9.66 11.58
N LEU A 321 -0.70 -8.52 11.54
CA LEU A 321 0.71 -8.48 11.21
C LEU A 321 1.55 -8.99 12.39
N ASP A 322 2.73 -9.52 12.04
CA ASP A 322 3.76 -9.91 12.99
C ASP A 322 4.71 -8.73 13.27
N ALA A 323 4.89 -7.82 12.29
CA ALA A 323 5.79 -6.67 12.43
C ALA A 323 5.26 -5.42 11.73
N THR A 324 5.65 -4.24 12.25
CA THR A 324 5.38 -2.95 11.60
C THR A 324 6.37 -1.88 12.02
N SER A 325 6.37 -0.76 11.30
CA SER A 325 7.00 0.51 11.68
C SER A 325 6.13 1.66 11.16
N HIS A 326 6.14 2.77 11.86
CA HIS A 326 5.48 3.99 11.40
C HIS A 326 6.52 4.89 10.74
N GLN A 327 6.29 5.26 9.48
CA GLN A 327 7.25 5.96 8.63
C GLN A 327 6.70 7.32 8.16
N ALA A 328 6.48 8.22 9.13
CA ALA A 328 6.07 9.59 8.81
C ALA A 328 7.18 10.36 8.09
N ASN A 329 6.79 11.30 7.23
CA ASN A 329 7.75 12.20 6.58
C ASN A 329 8.48 13.07 7.62
N ASP A 330 9.80 13.00 7.66
CA ASP A 330 10.68 13.63 8.65
C ASP A 330 10.46 15.13 8.79
N PHE A 331 10.27 15.85 7.69
CA PHE A 331 10.07 17.31 7.67
C PHE A 331 8.72 17.77 8.26
N GLN A 332 7.85 16.84 8.65
CA GLN A 332 6.58 17.10 9.36
C GLN A 332 6.59 16.59 10.81
N ILE A 333 7.55 15.76 11.18
CA ILE A 333 7.69 15.22 12.54
C ILE A 333 8.31 16.30 13.43
N ASN A 334 7.50 16.93 14.29
CA ASN A 334 8.04 17.76 15.37
C ASN A 334 8.62 16.90 16.51
N ASN A 335 9.36 17.50 17.44
CA ASN A 335 10.02 16.73 18.49
C ASN A 335 9.03 16.04 19.45
N ALA A 336 7.85 16.63 19.67
CA ALA A 336 6.81 16.03 20.50
C ALA A 336 6.21 14.79 19.84
N PHE A 337 5.95 14.82 18.53
CA PHE A 337 5.46 13.66 17.79
C PHE A 337 6.51 12.56 17.66
N TRP A 338 7.80 12.94 17.46
CA TRP A 338 8.89 11.95 17.47
C TRP A 338 8.96 11.19 18.80
N ALA A 339 8.90 11.91 19.92
CA ALA A 339 8.87 11.30 21.25
C ALA A 339 7.65 10.37 21.42
N TYR A 340 6.46 10.80 20.96
CA TYR A 340 5.25 9.99 21.04
C TYR A 340 5.31 8.72 20.19
N LEU A 341 5.90 8.78 19.00
CA LEU A 341 6.12 7.59 18.17
C LEU A 341 7.05 6.58 18.86
N GLN A 342 8.08 7.05 19.57
CA GLN A 342 8.96 6.18 20.35
C GLN A 342 8.21 5.51 21.51
N GLU A 343 7.35 6.25 22.22
CA GLU A 343 6.50 5.71 23.28
C GLU A 343 5.55 4.63 22.72
N LEU A 344 4.89 4.89 21.61
CA LEU A 344 4.00 3.93 20.96
C LEU A 344 4.76 2.70 20.44
N ALA A 345 5.94 2.89 19.87
CA ALA A 345 6.78 1.78 19.41
C ALA A 345 7.14 0.84 20.57
N ALA A 346 7.49 1.41 21.75
CA ALA A 346 7.75 0.62 22.96
C ALA A 346 6.50 -0.04 23.52
N GLU A 347 5.35 0.66 23.54
CA GLU A 347 4.07 0.17 24.07
C GLU A 347 3.55 -1.04 23.29
N TYR A 348 3.63 -0.98 21.94
CA TYR A 348 3.10 -2.03 21.07
C TYR A 348 4.08 -3.18 20.82
N ASN A 349 5.38 -2.97 21.06
CA ASN A 349 6.40 -4.01 20.83
C ASN A 349 6.29 -5.13 21.87
N GLU A 350 5.88 -6.31 21.41
CA GLU A 350 5.73 -7.52 22.21
C GLU A 350 6.47 -8.67 21.53
N PRO A 351 7.72 -8.97 21.96
CA PRO A 351 8.51 -10.05 21.36
C PRO A 351 7.77 -11.39 21.34
N GLY A 352 7.82 -12.06 20.21
CA GLY A 352 7.09 -13.32 19.99
C GLY A 352 5.64 -13.14 19.51
N ARG A 353 5.07 -11.91 19.58
CA ARG A 353 3.68 -11.64 19.15
C ARG A 353 3.58 -10.54 18.11
N PHE A 354 4.22 -9.41 18.34
CA PHE A 354 4.16 -8.26 17.45
C PHE A 354 5.41 -7.40 17.64
N CYS A 355 6.22 -7.28 16.60
CA CYS A 355 7.47 -6.53 16.65
C CYS A 355 7.29 -5.14 16.02
N VAL A 356 7.67 -4.08 16.74
CA VAL A 356 7.62 -2.71 16.24
C VAL A 356 9.03 -2.13 16.20
N LEU A 357 9.50 -1.74 15.00
CA LEU A 357 10.74 -1.01 14.84
C LEU A 357 10.47 0.50 14.90
N PRO A 358 11.15 1.25 15.78
CA PRO A 358 11.16 2.71 15.71
C PRO A 358 11.73 3.19 14.37
N GLY A 359 11.14 4.23 13.77
CA GLY A 359 11.63 4.70 12.48
C GLY A 359 10.92 5.93 11.95
N TYR A 360 11.38 6.41 10.81
CA TYR A 360 10.83 7.55 10.10
C TYR A 360 11.20 7.49 8.60
N GLU A 361 10.41 8.14 7.75
CA GLU A 361 10.75 8.36 6.35
C GLU A 361 11.61 9.62 6.22
N TRP A 362 12.90 9.46 5.88
CA TRP A 362 13.72 10.57 5.42
C TRP A 362 13.29 10.94 4.01
N SER A 363 12.72 12.13 3.86
CA SER A 363 11.96 12.53 2.68
C SER A 363 12.68 13.60 1.86
N GLY A 364 13.91 13.32 1.46
CA GLY A 364 14.69 14.19 0.58
C GLY A 364 14.08 14.28 -0.82
N ASN A 365 14.23 15.44 -1.47
CA ASN A 365 13.89 15.54 -2.88
C ASN A 365 14.74 14.58 -3.72
N THR A 366 14.22 14.09 -4.85
CA THR A 366 14.94 13.14 -5.71
C THR A 366 16.35 13.62 -6.08
N GLY A 367 16.52 14.92 -6.39
CA GLY A 367 17.83 15.48 -6.75
C GLY A 367 18.86 15.55 -5.62
N VAL A 368 18.49 15.21 -4.38
CA VAL A 368 19.37 15.08 -3.22
C VAL A 368 19.34 13.68 -2.63
N GLY A 369 18.85 12.70 -3.41
CA GLY A 369 18.86 11.30 -3.08
C GLY A 369 17.49 10.63 -3.04
N GLY A 370 16.38 11.37 -2.82
CA GLY A 370 15.01 10.82 -2.77
C GLY A 370 14.67 10.11 -1.47
N ASP A 371 13.47 9.55 -1.40
CA ASP A 371 12.86 9.01 -0.19
C ASP A 371 13.56 7.73 0.33
N ARG A 372 13.75 7.64 1.67
CA ARG A 372 14.31 6.48 2.36
C ARG A 372 13.63 6.23 3.69
N ASN A 373 13.35 4.98 3.99
CA ASN A 373 12.87 4.56 5.30
C ASN A 373 14.02 4.21 6.22
N VAL A 374 14.09 4.84 7.38
CA VAL A 374 15.11 4.63 8.41
C VAL A 374 14.51 3.86 9.58
N PHE A 375 15.16 2.77 9.99
CA PHE A 375 14.72 1.92 11.08
C PHE A 375 15.81 1.81 12.14
N PHE A 376 15.43 2.04 13.39
CA PHE A 376 16.29 1.84 14.53
C PHE A 376 15.95 0.55 15.27
N ARG A 377 16.95 -0.11 15.86
CA ARG A 377 16.72 -1.27 16.73
C ARG A 377 16.07 -0.86 18.05
N GLU A 378 16.39 0.33 18.57
CA GLU A 378 15.96 0.81 19.87
C GLU A 378 15.36 2.21 19.79
N GLU A 379 14.54 2.55 20.77
CA GLU A 379 14.00 3.90 20.96
C GLU A 379 15.08 4.90 21.40
N GLY A 380 14.71 6.18 21.43
CA GLY A 380 15.54 7.27 21.93
C GLY A 380 16.63 7.75 20.96
N ARG A 381 16.56 7.31 19.70
CA ARG A 381 17.52 7.75 18.68
C ARG A 381 17.18 9.11 18.09
N GLN A 382 18.21 9.82 17.63
CA GLN A 382 18.06 11.13 17.00
C GLN A 382 17.42 10.98 15.63
N ILE A 383 16.37 11.78 15.37
CA ILE A 383 15.85 11.96 14.01
C ILE A 383 16.74 12.93 13.23
N HIS A 384 17.14 12.54 12.02
CA HIS A 384 17.89 13.40 11.10
C HIS A 384 16.96 13.80 9.95
N ARG A 385 16.43 15.04 10.01
CA ARG A 385 15.45 15.50 9.04
C ARG A 385 16.11 15.95 7.73
N SER A 386 15.40 15.75 6.63
CA SER A 386 15.79 16.34 5.34
C SER A 386 15.65 17.85 5.36
N SER A 387 14.73 18.39 6.16
CA SER A 387 14.49 19.83 6.27
C SER A 387 13.60 20.17 7.47
N HIS A 388 13.88 21.34 8.09
CA HIS A 388 13.00 22.01 9.05
C HIS A 388 12.05 23.03 8.39
N ALA A 389 11.90 23.03 7.06
CA ALA A 389 11.14 24.07 6.36
C ALA A 389 9.66 24.18 6.79
N LEU A 390 9.07 23.09 7.27
CA LEU A 390 7.70 23.05 7.74
C LEU A 390 7.55 23.04 9.28
N LEU A 391 8.63 23.12 10.02
CA LEU A 391 8.62 23.07 11.48
C LEU A 391 8.87 24.46 12.07
N THR A 392 8.10 24.82 13.08
CA THR A 392 8.28 26.07 13.83
C THR A 392 9.40 25.98 14.86
N ASP A 393 9.52 24.83 15.55
CA ASP A 393 10.66 24.54 16.40
C ASP A 393 11.88 24.19 15.54
N ARG A 394 12.94 24.92 15.71
CA ARG A 394 14.23 24.77 15.01
C ARG A 394 15.39 24.54 15.97
N SER A 395 15.10 24.13 17.19
CA SER A 395 16.12 23.95 18.24
C SER A 395 17.18 22.92 17.88
N ASP A 396 16.83 21.93 17.04
CA ASP A 396 17.69 20.84 16.59
C ASP A 396 18.01 20.88 15.07
N ILE A 397 17.84 22.03 14.41
CA ILE A 397 18.09 22.19 12.95
C ILE A 397 19.51 21.77 12.50
N ASN A 398 20.48 21.83 13.38
CA ASN A 398 21.86 21.40 13.14
C ASN A 398 22.01 19.88 13.04
N THR A 399 20.97 19.11 13.39
CA THR A 399 20.92 17.66 13.21
C THR A 399 20.42 17.26 11.82
N ASP A 400 19.93 18.19 11.01
CA ASP A 400 19.43 17.92 9.66
C ASP A 400 20.43 17.22 8.77
N ALA A 401 19.92 16.35 7.90
CA ALA A 401 20.65 15.71 6.82
C ALA A 401 20.00 16.15 5.49
N PRO A 402 20.46 17.23 4.85
CA PRO A 402 19.79 17.81 3.68
C PRO A 402 19.96 17.01 2.39
N ASP A 403 20.85 16.00 2.36
CA ASP A 403 20.98 15.03 1.29
C ASP A 403 21.29 13.63 1.83
N ALA A 404 21.14 12.61 1.00
CA ALA A 404 21.27 11.20 1.39
C ALA A 404 22.70 10.83 1.82
N ASN A 405 23.74 11.42 1.24
CA ASN A 405 25.12 11.14 1.65
C ASN A 405 25.37 11.65 3.08
N ILE A 406 24.83 12.83 3.43
CA ILE A 406 24.89 13.37 4.79
C ILE A 406 24.07 12.52 5.76
N LEU A 407 22.91 11.98 5.31
CA LEU A 407 22.13 11.04 6.11
C LEU A 407 22.95 9.81 6.47
N PHE A 408 23.58 9.16 5.47
CA PHE A 408 24.43 8.00 5.71
C PHE A 408 25.63 8.32 6.61
N GLU A 409 26.27 9.48 6.42
CA GLU A 409 27.40 9.90 7.28
C GLU A 409 26.96 10.08 8.75
N LYS A 410 25.76 10.61 9.00
CA LYS A 410 25.21 10.78 10.35
C LYS A 410 24.80 9.45 11.00
N LEU A 411 24.40 8.47 10.21
CA LEU A 411 23.91 7.18 10.67
C LEU A 411 24.95 6.05 10.65
N LYS A 412 26.17 6.28 10.11
CA LYS A 412 27.19 5.22 9.90
C LYS A 412 27.62 4.46 11.15
N ASP A 413 27.55 5.11 12.32
CA ASP A 413 27.93 4.55 13.62
C ASP A 413 26.70 4.12 14.46
N GLU A 414 25.49 4.26 13.89
CA GLU A 414 24.24 3.87 14.53
C GLU A 414 23.81 2.45 14.10
N ASP A 415 23.07 1.78 14.98
CA ASP A 415 22.48 0.49 14.68
C ASP A 415 21.15 0.65 13.92
N VAL A 416 21.26 0.86 12.60
CA VAL A 416 20.14 1.15 11.70
C VAL A 416 20.11 0.22 10.50
N CYS A 417 18.92 0.09 9.89
CA CYS A 417 18.71 -0.40 8.55
C CYS A 417 17.92 0.65 7.74
N ILE A 418 18.19 0.72 6.45
CA ILE A 418 17.56 1.69 5.55
C ILE A 418 16.99 0.99 4.33
N TYR A 419 15.83 1.47 3.85
CA TYR A 419 15.23 1.09 2.57
C TYR A 419 15.23 2.28 1.62
N ALA A 420 15.74 2.08 0.41
CA ALA A 420 15.43 2.96 -0.71
C ALA A 420 14.00 2.69 -1.20
N HIS A 421 13.16 3.71 -1.38
CA HIS A 421 11.80 3.51 -1.84
C HIS A 421 11.32 4.57 -2.85
N VAL A 422 10.12 4.36 -3.40
CA VAL A 422 9.51 5.23 -4.41
C VAL A 422 8.14 5.69 -3.94
N GLY A 423 8.14 6.78 -3.18
CA GLY A 423 6.93 7.48 -2.77
C GLY A 423 6.59 8.66 -3.69
N GLY A 424 6.31 9.80 -3.10
CA GLY A 424 6.14 11.06 -3.84
C GLY A 424 7.41 11.56 -4.52
N ARG A 425 8.57 11.14 -4.04
CA ARG A 425 9.90 11.29 -4.62
C ARG A 425 10.48 9.90 -4.75
N TYR A 426 11.22 9.62 -5.79
CA TYR A 426 11.89 8.31 -5.87
C TYR A 426 13.31 8.41 -5.33
N ALA A 427 13.76 7.34 -4.68
CA ALA A 427 15.15 7.20 -4.27
C ALA A 427 16.05 7.16 -5.52
N ASP A 428 16.98 8.09 -5.61
CA ASP A 428 18.05 8.08 -6.61
C ASP A 428 19.26 7.33 -6.04
N ILE A 429 19.28 6.03 -6.28
CA ILE A 429 20.34 5.14 -5.81
C ILE A 429 21.66 5.30 -6.61
N ASN A 430 21.64 6.06 -7.73
CA ASN A 430 22.86 6.47 -8.41
C ASN A 430 23.52 7.66 -7.72
N PHE A 431 22.73 8.53 -7.07
CA PHE A 431 23.25 9.67 -6.32
C PHE A 431 23.89 9.24 -5.02
N ALA A 432 23.25 8.34 -4.28
CA ALA A 432 23.74 7.89 -2.96
C ALA A 432 23.28 6.46 -2.67
N HIS A 433 24.20 5.66 -2.13
CA HIS A 433 23.95 4.33 -1.60
C HIS A 433 25.05 3.98 -0.59
N ASP A 434 24.67 3.44 0.56
CA ASP A 434 25.61 2.87 1.54
C ASP A 434 25.30 1.38 1.73
N PRO A 435 26.19 0.45 1.30
CA PRO A 435 25.93 -0.98 1.33
C PRO A 435 25.85 -1.60 2.74
N LYS A 436 26.26 -0.86 3.80
CA LYS A 436 26.12 -1.29 5.19
C LYS A 436 24.77 -0.92 5.79
N LEU A 437 24.23 0.21 5.38
CA LEU A 437 23.01 0.80 5.93
C LEU A 437 21.79 0.51 5.06
N GLU A 438 21.91 0.67 3.73
CA GLU A 438 20.83 0.54 2.77
C GLU A 438 20.75 -0.91 2.22
N THR A 439 20.26 -1.82 3.05
CA THR A 439 20.29 -3.27 2.79
C THR A 439 19.09 -3.77 1.97
N ALA A 440 18.10 -2.91 1.69
CA ALA A 440 16.93 -3.30 0.92
C ALA A 440 16.42 -2.17 0.00
N MET A 441 15.64 -2.57 -1.03
CA MET A 441 14.90 -1.71 -1.93
C MET A 441 13.43 -2.09 -1.88
N GLU A 442 12.55 -1.10 -1.68
CA GLU A 442 11.11 -1.29 -1.75
C GLU A 442 10.66 -1.19 -3.20
N ILE A 443 10.44 -2.35 -3.82
CA ILE A 443 10.10 -2.44 -5.24
C ILE A 443 8.60 -2.40 -5.51
N HIS A 444 7.78 -2.43 -4.47
CA HIS A 444 6.33 -2.32 -4.60
C HIS A 444 5.70 -1.71 -3.36
N SER A 445 4.76 -0.78 -3.61
CA SER A 445 3.86 -0.21 -2.61
C SER A 445 2.54 0.22 -3.25
N ALA A 446 1.65 0.90 -2.50
CA ALA A 446 0.44 1.50 -3.07
C ALA A 446 0.73 2.58 -4.14
N TRP A 447 1.96 3.10 -4.21
CA TRP A 447 2.41 4.01 -5.26
C TRP A 447 2.69 3.31 -6.60
N GLY A 448 2.88 1.99 -6.61
CA GLY A 448 3.14 1.22 -7.83
C GLY A 448 4.16 0.11 -7.67
N THR A 449 4.65 -0.39 -8.80
CA THR A 449 5.73 -1.40 -8.89
C THR A 449 6.94 -0.79 -9.58
N PHE A 450 8.15 -1.00 -9.01
CA PHE A 450 9.35 -0.26 -9.34
C PHE A 450 10.55 -1.18 -9.57
N GLU A 451 10.37 -2.26 -10.35
CA GLU A 451 11.48 -3.17 -10.72
C GLU A 451 12.64 -2.42 -11.40
N TRP A 452 12.40 -1.24 -11.98
CA TRP A 452 13.44 -0.39 -12.56
C TRP A 452 14.52 0.06 -11.55
N LEU A 453 14.24 0.04 -10.21
CA LEU A 453 15.30 0.22 -9.21
C LEU A 453 16.38 -0.84 -9.33
N LEU A 454 16.00 -2.08 -9.67
CA LEU A 454 16.94 -3.18 -9.89
C LEU A 454 17.73 -2.99 -11.18
N THR A 455 17.09 -2.46 -12.22
CA THR A 455 17.76 -2.09 -13.48
C THR A 455 18.87 -1.07 -13.25
N ASP A 456 18.68 -0.15 -12.30
CA ASP A 456 19.70 0.82 -11.90
C ASP A 456 20.73 0.20 -10.93
N GLY A 457 20.30 -0.54 -9.92
CA GLY A 457 21.15 -1.02 -8.82
C GLY A 457 22.07 -2.19 -9.20
N PHE A 458 21.61 -3.15 -10.00
CA PHE A 458 22.43 -4.32 -10.36
C PHE A 458 23.70 -3.97 -11.10
N PRO A 459 23.69 -3.08 -12.13
CA PRO A 459 24.92 -2.67 -12.80
C PRO A 459 25.91 -1.91 -11.91
N LEU A 460 25.41 -1.27 -10.83
CA LEU A 460 26.24 -0.57 -9.85
C LEU A 460 26.83 -1.52 -8.78
N GLY A 461 26.44 -2.80 -8.80
CA GLY A 461 26.87 -3.79 -7.82
C GLY A 461 26.17 -3.65 -6.47
N HIS A 462 25.02 -2.99 -6.40
CA HIS A 462 24.23 -2.90 -5.16
C HIS A 462 23.63 -4.27 -4.81
N ARG A 463 23.94 -4.75 -3.61
CA ARG A 463 23.48 -6.05 -3.10
C ARG A 463 22.39 -5.87 -2.06
N SER A 464 21.24 -5.35 -2.51
CA SER A 464 20.08 -5.09 -1.65
C SER A 464 19.02 -6.18 -1.80
N GLY A 465 18.37 -6.54 -0.68
CA GLY A 465 17.19 -7.40 -0.68
C GLY A 465 15.95 -6.67 -1.20
N LEU A 466 14.87 -7.41 -1.44
CA LEU A 466 13.63 -6.87 -1.97
C LEU A 466 12.54 -6.87 -0.90
N VAL A 467 12.00 -5.70 -0.61
CA VAL A 467 10.86 -5.50 0.29
C VAL A 467 9.68 -4.92 -0.47
N CYS A 468 8.48 -5.19 0.05
CA CYS A 468 7.23 -4.59 -0.40
C CYS A 468 6.45 -4.17 0.85
N ASN A 469 5.90 -2.97 0.84
CA ASN A 469 5.12 -2.44 1.94
C ASN A 469 3.91 -1.67 1.42
N SER A 470 3.07 -1.12 2.29
CA SER A 470 1.91 -0.39 1.80
C SER A 470 2.23 1.05 1.38
N ASP A 471 3.14 1.73 2.04
CA ASP A 471 3.22 3.20 2.02
C ASP A 471 1.82 3.82 2.21
N GLY A 472 1.09 3.21 3.17
CA GLY A 472 -0.32 3.50 3.41
C GLY A 472 -0.50 4.79 4.20
N HIS A 473 -1.50 5.61 3.80
CA HIS A 473 -1.75 6.91 4.41
C HIS A 473 -3.13 6.98 5.09
N LYS A 474 -3.84 5.85 5.18
CA LYS A 474 -5.19 5.79 5.72
C LYS A 474 -5.28 5.05 7.07
N GLY A 475 -4.13 4.89 7.78
CA GLY A 475 -4.05 4.21 9.06
C GLY A 475 -4.42 2.72 9.00
N ARG A 476 -4.15 2.07 7.86
CA ARG A 476 -4.54 0.69 7.58
C ARG A 476 -3.36 -0.15 7.08
N PRO A 477 -2.27 -0.29 7.86
CA PRO A 477 -1.13 -1.10 7.48
C PRO A 477 -1.54 -2.55 7.24
N GLY A 478 -0.93 -3.17 6.23
CA GLY A 478 -1.23 -4.55 5.84
C GLY A 478 -2.59 -4.76 5.15
N ALA A 479 -3.38 -3.70 4.93
CA ALA A 479 -4.65 -3.75 4.23
C ALA A 479 -4.67 -2.69 3.14
N SER A 480 -4.56 -3.12 1.90
CA SER A 480 -4.49 -2.22 0.74
C SER A 480 -5.63 -2.45 -0.24
N TYR A 481 -6.73 -2.96 0.23
CA TYR A 481 -7.95 -3.14 -0.53
C TYR A 481 -8.52 -1.85 -1.08
N PRO A 482 -9.55 -1.89 -1.95
CA PRO A 482 -9.97 -0.77 -2.77
C PRO A 482 -10.06 0.56 -2.05
N GLY A 483 -10.59 0.61 -0.84
CA GLY A 483 -10.70 1.85 -0.06
C GLY A 483 -9.38 2.37 0.52
N ALA A 484 -8.34 1.55 0.63
CA ALA A 484 -7.01 1.96 1.12
C ALA A 484 -6.12 2.48 0.00
N ALA A 485 -6.21 1.91 -1.19
CA ALA A 485 -5.40 2.29 -2.34
C ALA A 485 -5.75 3.70 -2.82
N THR A 486 -4.75 4.54 -2.96
CA THR A 486 -4.93 5.94 -3.36
C THR A 486 -4.14 6.28 -4.63
N PHE A 487 -2.99 5.65 -4.83
CA PHE A 487 -2.01 6.12 -5.81
C PHE A 487 -1.95 5.31 -7.10
N GLY A 488 -2.45 4.08 -7.14
CA GLY A 488 -2.51 3.31 -8.38
C GLY A 488 -2.26 1.81 -8.24
N ALA A 489 -1.94 1.32 -7.04
CA ALA A 489 -1.70 -0.09 -6.76
C ALA A 489 -2.27 -0.49 -5.39
N TYR A 490 -2.40 -1.79 -5.15
CA TYR A 490 -2.54 -2.32 -3.79
C TYR A 490 -1.22 -2.13 -3.04
N GLY A 491 -1.26 -2.09 -1.71
CA GLY A 491 -0.05 -2.09 -0.90
C GLY A 491 0.60 -3.47 -0.81
N GLY A 492 1.88 -3.49 -0.50
CA GLY A 492 2.66 -4.70 -0.35
C GLY A 492 2.76 -5.20 1.09
N LEU A 493 3.35 -6.39 1.23
CA LEU A 493 3.78 -7.01 2.48
C LEU A 493 5.17 -7.62 2.30
N THR A 494 5.96 -7.64 3.37
CA THR A 494 7.24 -8.34 3.41
C THR A 494 7.14 -9.54 4.36
N CYS A 495 7.60 -10.71 3.91
CA CYS A 495 7.80 -11.88 4.74
C CYS A 495 9.26 -11.93 5.20
N PHE A 496 9.49 -11.87 6.49
CA PHE A 496 10.80 -11.99 7.15
C PHE A 496 11.03 -13.45 7.55
N ILE A 497 12.16 -14.00 7.13
CA ILE A 497 12.53 -15.38 7.43
C ILE A 497 13.55 -15.38 8.58
N THR A 498 13.07 -15.61 9.79
CA THR A 498 13.88 -15.54 11.01
C THR A 498 13.39 -16.56 12.05
N ASP A 499 14.28 -17.00 12.94
CA ASP A 499 13.93 -17.92 14.02
C ASP A 499 13.15 -17.26 15.15
N GLU A 500 13.28 -15.96 15.32
CA GLU A 500 12.69 -15.22 16.42
C GLU A 500 11.97 -13.95 15.94
N LEU A 501 10.73 -13.80 16.43
CA LEU A 501 9.97 -12.57 16.24
C LEU A 501 10.33 -11.55 17.31
N ASN A 502 11.44 -10.86 17.10
CA ASN A 502 11.89 -9.74 17.91
C ASN A 502 12.70 -8.77 17.04
N ARG A 503 13.13 -7.64 17.60
CA ARG A 503 13.88 -6.63 16.85
C ARG A 503 15.23 -7.15 16.35
N ASP A 504 15.91 -7.98 17.13
CA ASP A 504 17.20 -8.58 16.75
C ASP A 504 17.03 -9.50 15.53
N GLY A 505 16.06 -10.40 15.57
CA GLY A 505 15.75 -11.30 14.46
C GLY A 505 15.36 -10.55 13.19
N LEU A 506 14.55 -9.48 13.30
CA LEU A 506 14.19 -8.66 12.14
C LEU A 506 15.40 -7.90 11.56
N PHE A 507 16.25 -7.29 12.40
CA PHE A 507 17.45 -6.60 11.95
C PHE A 507 18.44 -7.54 11.27
N ASP A 508 18.65 -8.73 11.84
CA ASP A 508 19.50 -9.75 11.23
C ASP A 508 18.95 -10.21 9.89
N CYS A 509 17.63 -10.41 9.81
CA CYS A 509 16.93 -10.76 8.59
C CYS A 509 17.11 -9.70 7.51
N LEU A 510 16.93 -8.40 7.85
CA LEU A 510 17.11 -7.29 6.94
C LEU A 510 18.55 -7.18 6.43
N ARG A 511 19.55 -7.31 7.32
CA ARG A 511 20.97 -7.25 6.96
C ARG A 511 21.43 -8.42 6.10
N LYS A 512 20.87 -9.61 6.34
CA LYS A 512 21.12 -10.82 5.54
C LYS A 512 20.23 -10.91 4.31
N ARG A 513 19.26 -9.98 4.14
CA ARG A 513 18.28 -9.97 3.04
C ARG A 513 17.41 -11.24 2.97
N HIS A 514 17.25 -11.94 4.11
CA HIS A 514 16.46 -13.16 4.22
C HIS A 514 14.96 -12.83 4.29
N HIS A 515 14.45 -12.22 3.23
CA HIS A 515 13.05 -11.81 3.11
C HIS A 515 12.60 -11.79 1.65
N TYR A 516 11.31 -11.80 1.44
CA TYR A 516 10.68 -11.60 0.14
C TYR A 516 9.47 -10.67 0.27
N GLY A 517 9.19 -9.93 -0.80
CA GLY A 517 8.06 -9.02 -0.85
C GLY A 517 6.91 -9.57 -1.68
N THR A 518 5.66 -9.15 -1.36
CA THR A 518 4.46 -9.46 -2.14
C THR A 518 3.62 -8.21 -2.37
N THR A 519 2.66 -8.31 -3.28
CA THR A 519 1.66 -7.25 -3.50
C THR A 519 0.47 -7.31 -2.54
N GLY A 520 0.65 -7.89 -1.34
CA GLY A 520 -0.35 -7.91 -0.26
C GLY A 520 -0.94 -9.28 0.09
N THR A 521 -0.56 -10.34 -0.61
CA THR A 521 -0.93 -11.72 -0.26
C THR A 521 0.14 -12.40 0.60
N ARG A 522 -0.23 -13.40 1.39
CA ARG A 522 0.69 -14.17 2.24
C ARG A 522 0.96 -15.54 1.65
N MET A 523 1.61 -15.60 0.49
CA MET A 523 2.03 -16.88 -0.08
C MET A 523 3.34 -17.39 0.55
N HIS A 524 3.56 -18.69 0.54
CA HIS A 524 4.88 -19.28 0.87
C HIS A 524 5.77 -19.26 -0.38
N LEU A 525 7.01 -18.81 -0.20
CA LEU A 525 8.06 -18.83 -1.23
C LEU A 525 9.39 -19.23 -0.60
N ASP A 526 9.99 -20.33 -1.09
CA ASP A 526 11.35 -20.74 -0.76
C ASP A 526 12.19 -20.82 -2.04
N VAL A 527 13.32 -20.12 -2.07
CA VAL A 527 14.23 -20.07 -3.22
C VAL A 527 15.64 -20.35 -2.72
N ARG A 528 16.25 -21.40 -3.29
CA ARG A 528 17.59 -21.87 -2.95
C ARG A 528 18.39 -22.15 -4.21
N ALA A 529 19.71 -22.11 -4.09
CA ALA A 529 20.61 -22.52 -5.17
C ALA A 529 21.72 -23.44 -4.68
N ARG A 530 22.09 -24.40 -5.54
CA ARG A 530 23.28 -25.24 -5.44
C ARG A 530 24.14 -25.01 -6.69
N PHE A 531 25.43 -25.28 -6.59
CA PHE A 531 26.36 -25.01 -7.66
C PHE A 531 27.13 -26.26 -8.05
N ASN A 532 27.57 -26.35 -9.30
CA ASN A 532 28.39 -27.46 -9.81
C ASN A 532 29.87 -27.35 -9.42
N GLY A 533 30.23 -26.52 -8.44
CA GLY A 533 31.57 -26.33 -7.90
C GLY A 533 31.54 -25.91 -6.44
N ASP A 534 32.73 -25.63 -5.89
CA ASP A 534 32.86 -25.19 -4.49
C ASP A 534 32.11 -23.88 -4.26
N THR A 535 31.45 -23.78 -3.12
CA THR A 535 30.67 -22.62 -2.70
C THR A 535 31.17 -22.10 -1.36
N ALA A 536 31.53 -20.82 -1.32
CA ALA A 536 31.89 -20.09 -0.10
C ALA A 536 30.80 -19.05 0.20
N LEU A 537 29.97 -19.32 1.22
CA LEU A 537 28.91 -18.44 1.69
C LEU A 537 29.49 -17.39 2.65
N PHE A 538 29.21 -16.11 2.42
CA PHE A 538 29.63 -15.01 3.26
C PHE A 538 28.60 -14.70 4.35
N ASP A 539 29.08 -14.35 5.54
CA ASP A 539 28.25 -13.90 6.68
C ASP A 539 27.69 -12.49 6.49
N LYS A 540 28.38 -11.67 5.69
CA LYS A 540 28.02 -10.30 5.30
C LYS A 540 28.67 -9.94 3.97
N ASP A 541 28.31 -8.80 3.40
CA ASP A 541 28.81 -8.38 2.09
C ASP A 541 30.33 -8.11 2.13
N PRO A 542 31.15 -8.90 1.42
CA PRO A 542 32.59 -8.72 1.39
C PRO A 542 33.04 -7.42 0.66
N ASN A 543 32.17 -6.77 -0.11
CA ASN A 543 32.45 -5.49 -0.72
C ASN A 543 32.22 -4.31 0.24
N ALA A 544 31.41 -4.52 1.28
CA ALA A 544 31.10 -3.50 2.27
C ALA A 544 31.91 -3.65 3.57
N TRP A 545 32.31 -4.89 3.91
CA TRP A 545 32.94 -5.21 5.19
C TRP A 545 34.27 -5.90 5.02
N ASP A 546 35.37 -5.26 5.46
CA ASP A 546 36.74 -5.80 5.39
C ASP A 546 36.93 -7.09 6.21
N ASP A 547 36.07 -7.29 7.23
CA ASP A 547 36.10 -8.41 8.16
C ASP A 547 35.06 -9.50 7.81
N ALA A 548 34.46 -9.44 6.60
CA ALA A 548 33.55 -10.48 6.12
C ALA A 548 34.22 -11.84 6.07
N GLN A 549 33.57 -12.85 6.66
CA GLN A 549 34.05 -14.22 6.70
C GLN A 549 33.21 -15.09 5.76
N SER A 550 33.83 -16.12 5.22
CA SER A 550 33.11 -17.11 4.42
C SER A 550 33.32 -18.52 4.95
N ALA A 551 32.31 -19.37 4.77
CA ALA A 551 32.36 -20.78 5.10
C ALA A 551 31.87 -21.62 3.92
N PRO A 552 32.37 -22.88 3.76
CA PRO A 552 31.81 -23.81 2.78
C PRO A 552 30.33 -24.06 3.01
N ALA A 553 29.55 -24.07 1.92
CA ALA A 553 28.12 -24.35 1.97
C ALA A 553 27.69 -25.26 0.82
N ASP A 554 26.74 -26.18 1.11
CA ASP A 554 26.16 -27.07 0.09
C ASP A 554 25.07 -26.37 -0.75
N SER A 555 24.44 -25.33 -0.18
CA SER A 555 23.41 -24.54 -0.82
C SER A 555 23.31 -23.16 -0.17
N ILE A 556 22.77 -22.22 -0.92
CA ILE A 556 22.43 -20.87 -0.42
C ILE A 556 20.94 -20.62 -0.57
N MET A 557 20.42 -19.62 0.14
CA MET A 557 19.02 -19.21 0.08
C MET A 557 18.89 -17.75 -0.41
N MET A 558 17.66 -17.31 -0.68
CA MET A 558 17.39 -15.92 -1.05
C MET A 558 18.06 -14.94 -0.08
N GLY A 559 18.71 -13.90 -0.61
CA GLY A 559 19.44 -12.88 0.14
C GLY A 559 20.90 -13.16 0.37
N ASP A 560 21.34 -14.41 0.27
CA ASP A 560 22.74 -14.80 0.50
C ASP A 560 23.71 -14.22 -0.54
N ILE A 561 24.97 -14.07 -0.10
CA ILE A 561 26.11 -13.69 -0.96
C ILE A 561 27.13 -14.83 -0.96
N ALA A 562 27.48 -15.32 -2.14
CA ALA A 562 28.40 -16.43 -2.27
C ALA A 562 29.43 -16.26 -3.40
N LYS A 563 30.65 -16.77 -3.16
CA LYS A 563 31.66 -16.99 -4.18
C LYS A 563 31.63 -18.46 -4.61
N VAL A 564 31.63 -18.71 -5.94
CA VAL A 564 31.54 -20.06 -6.49
C VAL A 564 32.61 -20.32 -7.53
N SER A 565 33.07 -21.56 -7.64
CA SER A 565 34.01 -21.99 -8.70
C SER A 565 33.30 -22.55 -9.92
N GLY A 566 32.01 -22.92 -9.81
CA GLY A 566 31.20 -23.47 -10.87
C GLY A 566 30.69 -22.40 -11.87
N ASP A 567 30.10 -22.89 -12.96
CA ASP A 567 29.49 -22.03 -14.01
C ASP A 567 27.99 -22.21 -14.16
N THR A 568 27.40 -23.03 -13.30
CA THR A 568 25.96 -23.34 -13.33
C THR A 568 25.40 -23.39 -11.92
N ALA A 569 24.28 -22.72 -11.72
CA ALA A 569 23.46 -22.81 -10.52
C ALA A 569 22.22 -23.66 -10.79
N THR A 570 21.96 -24.67 -9.96
CA THR A 570 20.65 -25.34 -9.92
C THR A 570 19.76 -24.59 -8.91
N VAL A 571 18.84 -23.81 -9.42
CA VAL A 571 17.89 -23.02 -8.63
C VAL A 571 16.67 -23.88 -8.32
N SER A 572 16.36 -24.03 -7.02
CA SER A 572 15.16 -24.70 -6.51
C SER A 572 14.16 -23.65 -6.09
N VAL A 573 12.93 -23.73 -6.59
CA VAL A 573 11.83 -22.85 -6.26
C VAL A 573 10.68 -23.67 -5.73
N GLU A 574 10.13 -23.28 -4.58
CA GLU A 574 8.88 -23.79 -4.05
C GLU A 574 7.94 -22.59 -3.77
N ALA A 575 6.78 -22.59 -4.40
CA ALA A 575 5.74 -21.60 -4.18
C ALA A 575 4.42 -22.30 -3.85
N ILE A 576 3.77 -21.87 -2.75
CA ILE A 576 2.45 -22.34 -2.32
C ILE A 576 1.57 -21.11 -2.09
N THR A 577 0.46 -21.05 -2.81
CA THR A 577 -0.35 -19.84 -2.97
C THR A 577 -1.82 -20.10 -2.62
N GLN A 578 -2.56 -19.04 -2.37
CA GLN A 578 -4.00 -19.11 -2.17
C GLN A 578 -4.74 -19.26 -3.51
N ALA A 579 -4.45 -18.40 -4.48
CA ALA A 579 -4.95 -18.50 -5.84
C ALA A 579 -4.00 -19.34 -6.73
N PRO A 580 -4.46 -19.89 -7.87
CA PRO A 580 -3.62 -20.65 -8.78
C PRO A 580 -2.42 -19.84 -9.30
N ILE A 581 -1.29 -20.50 -9.50
CA ILE A 581 -0.05 -19.93 -10.04
C ILE A 581 -0.22 -19.77 -11.55
N GLU A 582 -0.08 -18.55 -12.05
CA GLU A 582 -0.04 -18.25 -13.48
C GLU A 582 1.33 -18.60 -14.04
N ARG A 583 2.39 -18.05 -13.44
CA ARG A 583 3.80 -18.29 -13.82
C ARG A 583 4.76 -18.00 -12.67
N ILE A 584 5.92 -18.62 -12.74
CA ILE A 584 7.09 -18.28 -11.94
C ILE A 584 8.23 -17.98 -12.90
N GLU A 585 8.81 -16.79 -12.81
CA GLU A 585 9.97 -16.40 -13.59
C GLU A 585 11.23 -16.55 -12.74
N VAL A 586 12.18 -17.36 -13.20
CA VAL A 586 13.53 -17.48 -12.62
C VAL A 586 14.45 -16.58 -13.41
N ARG A 587 15.08 -15.63 -12.73
CA ARG A 587 15.84 -14.55 -13.34
C ARG A 587 17.32 -14.54 -12.91
N ASN A 588 18.19 -14.04 -13.80
CA ASN A 588 19.58 -13.68 -13.49
C ASN A 588 19.81 -12.23 -13.92
N GLY A 589 19.95 -11.33 -12.94
CA GLY A 589 19.78 -9.90 -13.18
C GLY A 589 18.34 -9.61 -13.60
N MET A 590 18.16 -8.83 -14.68
CA MET A 590 16.82 -8.54 -15.23
C MET A 590 16.38 -9.55 -16.31
N ASP A 591 17.25 -10.49 -16.71
CA ASP A 591 16.96 -11.47 -17.74
C ASP A 591 16.12 -12.62 -17.16
N VAL A 592 14.97 -12.93 -17.78
CA VAL A 592 14.16 -14.12 -17.49
C VAL A 592 14.82 -15.32 -18.16
N ILE A 593 15.36 -16.23 -17.36
CA ILE A 593 16.04 -17.42 -17.83
C ILE A 593 15.05 -18.58 -18.03
N HIS A 594 14.09 -18.72 -17.09
CA HIS A 594 13.04 -19.72 -17.17
C HIS A 594 11.69 -19.14 -16.77
N THR A 595 10.63 -19.58 -17.46
CA THR A 595 9.24 -19.36 -17.07
C THR A 595 8.62 -20.71 -16.75
N LEU A 596 8.27 -20.93 -15.48
CA LEU A 596 7.68 -22.16 -14.97
C LEU A 596 6.16 -21.99 -14.85
N ARG A 597 5.41 -23.01 -15.24
CA ARG A 597 3.95 -23.04 -15.12
C ARG A 597 3.50 -24.40 -14.59
N GLY A 598 2.31 -24.45 -14.00
CA GLY A 598 1.66 -25.69 -13.58
C GLY A 598 0.88 -26.40 -14.69
N PHE A 599 0.95 -25.88 -15.93
CA PHE A 599 0.24 -26.38 -17.10
C PHE A 599 1.09 -26.24 -18.36
N ASP A 600 0.73 -26.99 -19.39
CA ASP A 600 1.43 -27.02 -20.69
C ASP A 600 0.52 -26.58 -21.83
N LYS A 601 1.07 -26.45 -23.04
CA LYS A 601 0.33 -26.01 -24.23
C LYS A 601 -0.92 -26.82 -24.55
N PRO A 602 -0.99 -28.14 -24.37
CA PRO A 602 -2.21 -28.92 -24.60
C PRO A 602 -3.37 -28.57 -23.63
N ASP A 603 -3.07 -27.96 -22.48
CA ASP A 603 -4.06 -27.63 -21.47
C ASP A 603 -4.83 -26.33 -21.78
N LEU A 604 -4.38 -25.57 -22.79
CA LEU A 604 -4.95 -24.28 -23.13
C LEU A 604 -6.36 -24.40 -23.68
N GLY A 605 -7.27 -23.58 -23.11
CA GLY A 605 -8.66 -23.49 -23.52
C GLY A 605 -9.00 -22.21 -24.29
N ALA A 606 -10.27 -21.85 -24.27
CA ALA A 606 -10.77 -20.59 -24.84
C ALA A 606 -10.72 -19.42 -23.83
N ARG A 607 -9.88 -19.51 -22.80
CA ARG A 607 -9.62 -18.46 -21.82
C ARG A 607 -8.44 -17.62 -22.26
N PHE A 608 -8.66 -16.32 -22.44
CA PHE A 608 -7.64 -15.34 -22.79
C PHE A 608 -7.46 -14.36 -21.64
N ARG A 609 -6.21 -14.01 -21.38
CA ARG A 609 -5.83 -12.97 -20.41
C ARG A 609 -5.34 -11.74 -21.16
N VAL A 610 -5.95 -10.59 -20.88
CA VAL A 610 -5.55 -9.28 -21.40
C VAL A 610 -5.01 -8.45 -20.25
N ILE A 611 -3.77 -7.97 -20.39
CA ILE A 611 -3.05 -7.19 -19.36
C ILE A 611 -2.57 -5.88 -19.96
N TRP A 612 -2.73 -4.80 -19.23
CA TRP A 612 -2.03 -3.53 -19.40
C TRP A 612 -1.15 -3.26 -18.20
N SER A 613 0.04 -2.68 -18.41
CA SER A 613 1.05 -2.49 -17.36
C SER A 613 1.91 -1.26 -17.62
N GLY A 614 2.72 -0.87 -16.61
CA GLY A 614 3.72 0.17 -16.72
C GLY A 614 3.26 1.55 -16.22
N ALA A 615 4.10 2.57 -16.43
CA ALA A 615 3.92 3.93 -15.93
C ALA A 615 4.27 4.98 -17.00
N GLU A 616 3.89 6.25 -16.76
CA GLU A 616 4.29 7.35 -17.65
C GLU A 616 5.80 7.63 -17.55
N TYR A 617 6.31 7.76 -16.31
CA TYR A 617 7.71 8.00 -15.99
C TYR A 617 7.97 7.73 -14.49
N ARG A 618 9.21 7.92 -14.00
CA ARG A 618 9.59 7.60 -12.61
C ARG A 618 9.04 8.55 -11.54
N GLY A 619 8.71 9.78 -11.91
CA GLY A 619 8.32 10.84 -10.97
C GLY A 619 6.91 10.72 -10.42
N ARG A 620 6.47 11.75 -9.67
CA ARG A 620 5.19 11.77 -8.94
C ARG A 620 3.95 11.62 -9.83
N GLY A 621 3.97 12.13 -11.06
CA GLY A 621 2.86 12.00 -12.03
C GLY A 621 2.95 10.74 -12.89
N ARG A 622 3.38 9.63 -12.30
CA ARG A 622 3.68 8.36 -13.00
C ARG A 622 2.46 7.59 -13.51
N GLN A 623 1.26 8.03 -13.16
CA GLN A 623 0.02 7.33 -13.52
C GLN A 623 -0.17 7.26 -15.03
N SER A 624 -0.24 6.05 -15.57
CA SER A 624 -0.70 5.77 -16.93
C SER A 624 -2.19 5.46 -16.90
N GLU A 625 -2.99 6.30 -17.55
CA GLU A 625 -4.42 6.05 -17.72
C GLU A 625 -4.67 5.22 -18.97
N TRP A 626 -5.42 4.13 -18.81
CA TRP A 626 -5.80 3.20 -19.87
C TRP A 626 -7.29 3.33 -20.16
N ARG A 627 -7.63 3.89 -21.31
CA ARG A 627 -9.01 3.95 -21.80
C ARG A 627 -9.10 3.15 -23.08
N GLY A 628 -9.97 2.16 -23.10
CA GLY A 628 -9.98 1.27 -24.24
C GLY A 628 -11.12 0.29 -24.31
N ARG A 629 -11.02 -0.55 -25.32
CA ARG A 629 -11.91 -1.68 -25.55
C ARG A 629 -11.12 -2.85 -26.12
N ALA A 630 -11.51 -4.06 -25.73
CA ALA A 630 -11.06 -5.30 -26.33
C ALA A 630 -12.23 -5.95 -27.06
N ARG A 631 -12.07 -6.17 -28.36
CA ARG A 631 -13.07 -6.83 -29.20
C ARG A 631 -12.58 -8.21 -29.63
N PHE A 632 -13.43 -9.21 -29.46
CA PHE A 632 -13.19 -10.61 -29.80
C PHE A 632 -14.05 -10.99 -31.01
N GLY A 633 -13.59 -10.56 -32.20
CA GLY A 633 -14.38 -10.73 -33.43
C GLY A 633 -14.59 -12.20 -33.77
N GLY A 634 -15.82 -12.56 -34.10
CA GLY A 634 -16.21 -13.93 -34.40
C GLY A 634 -16.51 -14.81 -33.18
N SER A 635 -16.33 -14.30 -31.97
CA SER A 635 -16.55 -15.05 -30.72
C SER A 635 -17.56 -14.34 -29.82
N THR A 636 -18.15 -15.08 -28.89
CA THR A 636 -19.06 -14.57 -27.86
C THR A 636 -18.41 -14.69 -26.47
N ILE A 637 -18.51 -13.65 -25.67
CA ILE A 637 -17.99 -13.63 -24.28
C ILE A 637 -18.96 -14.41 -23.39
N LYS A 638 -18.49 -15.51 -22.82
CA LYS A 638 -19.21 -16.32 -21.83
C LYS A 638 -19.09 -15.79 -20.42
N ARG A 639 -17.88 -15.38 -20.04
CA ARG A 639 -17.52 -14.91 -18.70
C ARG A 639 -16.35 -13.95 -18.76
N MET A 640 -16.27 -13.04 -17.79
CA MET A 640 -15.11 -12.16 -17.56
C MET A 640 -14.79 -12.15 -16.05
N SER A 641 -13.50 -12.12 -15.74
CA SER A 641 -12.97 -11.90 -14.38
C SER A 641 -11.98 -10.73 -14.37
N LYS A 642 -12.08 -9.86 -13.38
CA LYS A 642 -11.21 -8.69 -13.24
C LYS A 642 -9.89 -9.07 -12.58
N ILE A 643 -8.79 -8.41 -12.96
CA ILE A 643 -7.47 -8.59 -12.38
C ILE A 643 -6.97 -7.23 -11.90
N ASN A 644 -6.54 -7.15 -10.63
CA ASN A 644 -6.02 -5.93 -10.00
C ASN A 644 -6.94 -4.69 -10.20
N ALA A 645 -8.25 -4.89 -10.10
CA ALA A 645 -9.23 -3.82 -10.17
C ALA A 645 -9.33 -3.08 -8.83
N TRP A 646 -8.25 -2.44 -8.40
CA TRP A 646 -8.12 -1.76 -7.11
C TRP A 646 -9.07 -0.58 -6.92
N ASN A 647 -9.55 0.03 -8.00
CA ASN A 647 -10.55 1.11 -7.96
C ASN A 647 -11.89 0.62 -8.50
N LEU A 648 -12.83 0.35 -7.60
CA LEU A 648 -14.16 -0.20 -7.94
C LEU A 648 -15.05 0.76 -8.73
N GLU A 649 -14.71 2.05 -8.79
CA GLU A 649 -15.48 3.07 -9.51
C GLU A 649 -15.04 3.23 -10.97
N ARG A 650 -13.90 2.62 -11.35
CA ARG A 650 -13.46 2.62 -12.73
C ARG A 650 -14.16 1.52 -13.55
N ARG A 651 -14.45 1.87 -14.77
CA ARG A 651 -15.17 0.99 -15.70
C ARG A 651 -14.31 -0.21 -16.09
N LEU A 652 -14.85 -1.41 -15.95
CA LEU A 652 -14.36 -2.65 -16.55
C LEU A 652 -15.55 -3.59 -16.66
N GLU A 653 -16.13 -3.69 -17.85
CA GLU A 653 -17.42 -4.37 -18.07
C GLU A 653 -17.55 -4.93 -19.48
N VAL A 654 -18.37 -5.95 -19.62
CA VAL A 654 -18.80 -6.46 -20.92
C VAL A 654 -19.81 -5.46 -21.49
N SER A 655 -19.44 -4.78 -22.59
CA SER A 655 -20.25 -3.75 -23.23
C SER A 655 -21.10 -4.27 -24.40
N SER A 656 -20.73 -5.40 -25.00
CA SER A 656 -21.50 -6.13 -26.00
C SER A 656 -21.13 -7.61 -25.97
N ALA A 657 -21.79 -8.45 -26.79
CA ALA A 657 -21.51 -9.88 -26.83
C ALA A 657 -20.07 -10.26 -27.14
N ASP A 658 -19.31 -9.38 -27.80
CA ASP A 658 -17.91 -9.59 -28.24
C ASP A 658 -16.93 -8.53 -27.71
N THR A 659 -17.36 -7.60 -26.86
CA THR A 659 -16.55 -6.43 -26.51
C THR A 659 -16.55 -6.16 -25.01
N ILE A 660 -15.35 -5.95 -24.46
CA ILE A 660 -15.12 -5.44 -23.10
C ILE A 660 -14.61 -4.02 -23.19
N ALA A 661 -15.22 -3.11 -22.42
CA ALA A 661 -14.78 -1.72 -22.29
C ALA A 661 -14.15 -1.49 -20.91
N PHE A 662 -13.07 -0.69 -20.88
CA PHE A 662 -12.34 -0.43 -19.65
C PHE A 662 -11.80 1.00 -19.56
N ASP A 663 -11.70 1.45 -18.31
CA ASP A 663 -11.00 2.63 -17.86
C ASP A 663 -10.18 2.22 -16.62
N ALA A 664 -8.88 2.26 -16.71
CA ALA A 664 -7.97 1.77 -15.67
C ALA A 664 -6.78 2.72 -15.49
N MET A 665 -6.01 2.48 -14.45
CA MET A 665 -4.77 3.22 -14.18
C MET A 665 -3.70 2.26 -13.67
N THR A 666 -2.45 2.45 -14.12
CA THR A 666 -1.28 1.75 -13.62
C THR A 666 -0.17 2.72 -13.24
N THR A 667 0.73 2.28 -12.37
CA THR A 667 1.86 3.05 -11.85
C THR A 667 3.13 2.17 -11.80
N GLY A 668 3.36 1.40 -12.88
CA GLY A 668 4.41 0.38 -12.96
C GLY A 668 3.88 -1.04 -12.69
N ASN A 669 2.79 -1.17 -11.94
CA ASN A 669 2.05 -2.41 -11.76
C ASN A 669 1.26 -2.77 -13.03
N PHE A 670 0.44 -3.81 -12.96
CA PHE A 670 -0.47 -4.20 -14.03
C PHE A 670 -1.90 -4.33 -13.54
N GLY A 671 -2.82 -4.24 -14.49
CA GLY A 671 -4.23 -4.61 -14.35
C GLY A 671 -4.73 -5.28 -15.62
N GLY A 672 -5.91 -5.85 -15.57
CA GLY A 672 -6.44 -6.55 -16.73
C GLY A 672 -7.71 -7.32 -16.47
N PHE A 673 -7.95 -8.30 -17.30
CA PHE A 673 -9.06 -9.24 -17.15
C PHE A 673 -8.79 -10.56 -17.82
N ASP A 674 -9.45 -11.60 -17.35
CA ASP A 674 -9.65 -12.86 -18.07
C ASP A 674 -10.98 -12.84 -18.78
N VAL A 675 -11.01 -13.41 -19.97
CA VAL A 675 -12.23 -13.61 -20.75
C VAL A 675 -12.30 -15.04 -21.25
N TRP A 676 -13.46 -15.67 -21.08
CA TRP A 676 -13.78 -16.99 -21.62
C TRP A 676 -14.68 -16.80 -22.82
N LEU A 677 -14.21 -17.29 -23.97
CA LEU A 677 -14.91 -17.20 -25.24
C LEU A 677 -15.66 -18.52 -25.57
N ASP A 678 -16.54 -18.48 -26.55
CA ASP A 678 -16.97 -19.68 -27.22
C ASP A 678 -15.87 -20.28 -28.13
N GLU A 679 -16.12 -21.46 -28.70
CA GLU A 679 -15.08 -22.32 -29.29
C GLU A 679 -14.53 -21.88 -30.67
N ASP A 680 -14.64 -20.63 -31.11
CA ASP A 680 -14.06 -20.23 -32.39
C ASP A 680 -12.73 -19.48 -32.22
N PRO A 681 -11.59 -20.18 -32.28
CA PRO A 681 -10.30 -19.57 -32.07
C PRO A 681 -9.73 -18.78 -33.28
N ASP A 682 -10.43 -18.73 -34.42
CA ASP A 682 -9.92 -18.11 -35.65
C ASP A 682 -10.28 -16.63 -35.83
N GLY A 683 -11.08 -16.06 -34.92
CA GLY A 683 -11.49 -14.68 -34.94
C GLY A 683 -10.32 -13.69 -34.68
N MET A 684 -10.54 -12.45 -35.10
CA MET A 684 -9.58 -11.37 -34.84
C MET A 684 -9.82 -10.72 -33.48
N ILE A 685 -8.82 -10.71 -32.62
CA ILE A 685 -8.83 -9.98 -31.36
C ILE A 685 -8.19 -8.59 -31.60
N GLU A 686 -8.90 -7.54 -31.22
CA GLU A 686 -8.43 -6.17 -31.28
C GLU A 686 -8.53 -5.50 -29.89
N ILE A 687 -7.39 -5.12 -29.33
CA ILE A 687 -7.31 -4.37 -28.06
C ILE A 687 -6.86 -2.96 -28.39
N ALA A 688 -7.84 -2.04 -28.45
CA ALA A 688 -7.61 -0.65 -28.79
C ALA A 688 -7.62 0.22 -27.52
N THR A 689 -6.56 0.99 -27.30
CA THR A 689 -6.41 1.89 -26.16
C THR A 689 -5.95 3.27 -26.62
N ASN A 690 -5.95 4.23 -25.69
CA ASN A 690 -5.36 5.55 -25.91
C ASN A 690 -3.83 5.53 -26.11
N HIS A 691 -3.17 4.39 -25.87
CA HIS A 691 -1.70 4.24 -26.03
C HIS A 691 -1.30 3.34 -27.21
N GLY A 692 -2.25 2.77 -27.92
CA GLY A 692 -1.99 1.92 -29.09
C GLY A 692 -3.05 0.84 -29.27
N THR A 693 -2.90 0.08 -30.37
CA THR A 693 -3.84 -1.00 -30.72
C THR A 693 -3.06 -2.27 -31.01
N LEU A 694 -3.35 -3.33 -30.25
CA LEU A 694 -2.85 -4.69 -30.50
C LEU A 694 -3.90 -5.45 -31.30
N LYS A 695 -3.48 -6.07 -32.42
CA LYS A 695 -4.33 -6.94 -33.25
C LYS A 695 -3.64 -8.28 -33.44
N VAL A 696 -4.37 -9.35 -33.16
CA VAL A 696 -3.87 -10.72 -33.29
C VAL A 696 -5.02 -11.68 -33.61
N ARG A 697 -4.75 -12.74 -34.36
CA ARG A 697 -5.72 -13.82 -34.54
C ARG A 697 -5.81 -14.66 -33.26
N ALA A 698 -7.02 -15.02 -32.84
CA ALA A 698 -7.19 -15.82 -31.62
C ALA A 698 -6.41 -17.15 -31.70
N GLY A 699 -6.33 -17.80 -32.86
CA GLY A 699 -5.57 -19.02 -33.06
C GLY A 699 -4.05 -18.87 -32.91
N ASP A 700 -3.51 -17.65 -33.06
CA ASP A 700 -2.07 -17.38 -32.95
C ASP A 700 -1.66 -17.03 -31.49
N VAL A 701 -2.61 -16.80 -30.58
CA VAL A 701 -2.33 -16.53 -29.18
C VAL A 701 -2.07 -17.84 -28.44
N GLY A 702 -0.88 -17.98 -27.86
CA GLY A 702 -0.45 -19.14 -27.07
C GLY A 702 -0.22 -18.81 -25.61
N MET A 703 0.60 -19.61 -24.92
CA MET A 703 1.02 -19.38 -23.53
C MET A 703 1.94 -18.16 -23.38
N GLU A 704 2.72 -17.88 -24.43
CA GLU A 704 3.66 -16.77 -24.39
C GLU A 704 2.96 -15.45 -24.68
N ASP A 705 3.50 -14.38 -24.11
CA ASP A 705 2.93 -13.04 -24.24
C ASP A 705 2.99 -12.56 -25.69
N THR A 706 1.84 -12.31 -26.31
CA THR A 706 1.76 -11.46 -27.50
C THR A 706 1.61 -10.02 -27.01
N ALA A 707 2.59 -9.18 -27.27
CA ALA A 707 2.71 -7.87 -26.64
C ALA A 707 2.80 -6.73 -27.65
N LEU A 708 2.29 -5.57 -27.23
CA LEU A 708 2.50 -4.27 -27.86
C LEU A 708 3.22 -3.37 -26.86
N ASP A 709 4.40 -2.85 -27.25
CA ASP A 709 5.05 -1.76 -26.53
C ASP A 709 4.24 -0.47 -26.73
N ALA A 710 3.80 0.14 -25.63
CA ALA A 710 3.00 1.36 -25.61
C ALA A 710 3.80 2.57 -25.09
N GLY A 711 5.13 2.50 -25.12
CA GLY A 711 6.05 3.57 -24.71
C GLY A 711 6.07 3.80 -23.19
N GLY A 712 6.32 5.03 -22.76
CA GLY A 712 6.41 5.39 -21.34
C GLY A 712 7.50 4.61 -20.60
N LEU A 713 7.30 4.36 -19.31
CA LEU A 713 8.14 3.49 -18.50
C LEU A 713 7.52 2.08 -18.50
N GLU A 714 7.98 1.24 -19.45
CA GLU A 714 7.54 -0.15 -19.64
C GLU A 714 6.02 -0.33 -19.81
N ARG A 715 5.35 0.65 -20.42
CA ARG A 715 3.94 0.49 -20.75
C ARG A 715 3.77 -0.58 -21.82
N ARG A 716 2.93 -1.56 -21.55
CA ARG A 716 2.67 -2.69 -22.47
C ARG A 716 1.20 -3.09 -22.43
N ILE A 717 0.71 -3.57 -23.58
CA ILE A 717 -0.51 -4.32 -23.71
C ILE A 717 -0.10 -5.74 -24.07
N ARG A 718 -0.58 -6.73 -23.32
CA ARG A 718 -0.25 -8.14 -23.51
C ARG A 718 -1.53 -8.98 -23.60
N ILE A 719 -1.48 -10.03 -24.41
CA ILE A 719 -2.50 -11.07 -24.44
C ILE A 719 -1.84 -12.45 -24.53
N PHE A 720 -2.37 -13.42 -23.79
CA PHE A 720 -1.96 -14.81 -23.82
C PHE A 720 -3.12 -15.72 -23.39
N ARG A 721 -2.98 -17.04 -23.62
CA ARG A 721 -3.98 -18.04 -23.23
C ARG A 721 -3.64 -18.71 -21.91
N LEU A 722 -4.70 -19.12 -21.22
CA LEU A 722 -4.67 -19.93 -20.01
C LEU A 722 -5.53 -21.17 -20.19
N PRO A 723 -5.34 -22.23 -19.36
CA PRO A 723 -6.32 -23.29 -19.21
C PRO A 723 -7.71 -22.74 -18.84
N GLU A 724 -8.78 -23.46 -19.21
CA GLU A 724 -10.14 -23.10 -18.79
C GLU A 724 -10.22 -22.94 -17.27
N ASP A 725 -9.67 -23.93 -16.55
CA ASP A 725 -9.55 -23.95 -15.10
C ASP A 725 -8.13 -24.37 -14.73
N ASN A 726 -7.38 -23.48 -14.11
CA ASN A 726 -6.09 -23.79 -13.50
C ASN A 726 -6.31 -24.04 -12.01
N THR A 727 -5.82 -25.17 -11.52
CA THR A 727 -5.89 -25.55 -10.10
C THR A 727 -4.53 -25.60 -9.41
N CYS A 728 -3.45 -25.27 -10.14
CA CYS A 728 -2.09 -25.35 -9.63
C CYS A 728 -1.82 -24.27 -8.58
N ARG A 729 -1.94 -24.60 -7.30
CA ARG A 729 -1.68 -23.71 -6.17
C ARG A 729 -0.34 -24.02 -5.48
N GLU A 730 0.36 -25.07 -5.92
CA GLU A 730 1.62 -25.53 -5.38
C GLU A 730 2.55 -25.93 -6.53
N LEU A 731 3.71 -25.30 -6.60
CA LEU A 731 4.69 -25.58 -7.64
C LEU A 731 6.09 -25.66 -7.03
N SER A 732 6.71 -26.83 -7.16
CA SER A 732 8.11 -27.05 -6.76
C SER A 732 8.89 -27.51 -7.98
N ARG A 733 9.97 -26.80 -8.35
CA ARG A 733 10.79 -27.09 -9.52
C ARG A 733 12.26 -26.79 -9.25
N GLN A 734 13.11 -27.47 -9.99
CA GLN A 734 14.54 -27.18 -10.06
C GLN A 734 14.92 -26.90 -11.52
N VAL A 735 15.70 -25.85 -11.75
CA VAL A 735 16.16 -25.44 -13.07
C VAL A 735 17.61 -25.01 -13.01
N ASP A 736 18.33 -25.26 -14.08
CA ASP A 736 19.73 -24.86 -14.22
C ASP A 736 19.83 -23.47 -14.85
N VAL A 737 20.57 -22.61 -14.18
CA VAL A 737 20.83 -21.22 -14.60
C VAL A 737 22.33 -21.09 -14.88
N PRO A 738 22.73 -20.75 -16.12
CA PRO A 738 24.13 -20.48 -16.44
C PRO A 738 24.59 -19.20 -15.73
N LEU A 739 25.78 -19.24 -15.15
CA LEU A 739 26.39 -18.10 -14.48
C LEU A 739 27.27 -17.29 -15.42
N LYS A 740 27.12 -15.98 -15.35
CA LYS A 740 28.03 -15.04 -16.04
C LYS A 740 29.45 -15.21 -15.48
N PRO A 741 30.48 -15.17 -16.32
CA PRO A 741 31.87 -15.37 -15.88
C PRO A 741 32.42 -14.20 -15.05
N GLU A 742 31.89 -13.01 -15.25
CA GLU A 742 32.32 -11.77 -14.59
C GLU A 742 31.16 -11.05 -13.95
N GLY A 743 31.41 -10.34 -12.85
CA GLY A 743 30.43 -9.58 -12.09
C GLY A 743 29.51 -10.48 -11.25
N ASP A 744 28.52 -9.87 -10.67
CA ASP A 744 27.50 -10.56 -9.89
C ASP A 744 26.44 -11.20 -10.78
N ASN A 745 26.05 -12.42 -10.44
CA ASN A 745 24.82 -13.04 -10.86
C ASN A 745 23.79 -12.80 -9.76
N GLN A 746 22.70 -12.12 -10.09
CA GLN A 746 21.59 -11.86 -9.18
C GLN A 746 20.49 -12.87 -9.50
N LEU A 747 20.47 -13.98 -8.76
CA LEU A 747 19.51 -15.07 -8.96
C LEU A 747 18.27 -14.83 -8.08
N TRP A 748 17.13 -14.62 -8.70
CA TRP A 748 15.88 -14.32 -8.00
C TRP A 748 14.65 -14.79 -8.77
N VAL A 749 13.50 -14.75 -8.10
CA VAL A 749 12.24 -15.30 -8.61
C VAL A 749 11.12 -14.28 -8.47
N CYS A 750 10.29 -14.18 -9.51
CA CYS A 750 9.02 -13.50 -9.48
C CYS A 750 7.88 -14.50 -9.69
N VAL A 751 6.97 -14.61 -8.71
CA VAL A 751 5.76 -15.43 -8.80
C VAL A 751 4.59 -14.52 -9.17
N THR A 752 3.75 -14.92 -10.11
CA THR A 752 2.48 -14.26 -10.42
C THR A 752 1.34 -15.27 -10.28
N THR A 753 0.29 -14.92 -9.53
CA THR A 753 -0.92 -15.71 -9.39
C THR A 753 -2.04 -15.23 -10.32
N GLU A 754 -3.03 -16.07 -10.57
CA GLU A 754 -4.10 -15.76 -11.53
C GLU A 754 -5.01 -14.62 -11.10
N ASP A 755 -5.15 -14.36 -9.81
CA ASP A 755 -5.85 -13.19 -9.26
C ASP A 755 -5.03 -11.89 -9.35
N GLY A 756 -3.77 -11.97 -9.86
CA GLY A 756 -2.91 -10.84 -10.13
C GLY A 756 -1.94 -10.47 -9.01
N PHE A 757 -1.90 -11.21 -7.91
CA PHE A 757 -0.86 -10.97 -6.89
C PHE A 757 0.51 -11.46 -7.36
N GLN A 758 1.55 -10.78 -6.85
CA GLN A 758 2.94 -11.11 -7.15
C GLN A 758 3.75 -11.29 -5.87
N ALA A 759 4.85 -12.05 -5.99
CA ALA A 759 5.91 -12.14 -4.98
C ALA A 759 7.28 -12.08 -5.63
N TRP A 760 8.23 -11.46 -4.95
CA TRP A 760 9.63 -11.31 -5.38
C TRP A 760 10.56 -11.77 -4.28
N SER A 761 11.37 -12.82 -4.55
CA SER A 761 12.42 -13.22 -3.61
C SER A 761 13.55 -12.19 -3.60
N SER A 762 14.21 -11.96 -2.46
CA SER A 762 15.49 -11.25 -2.45
C SER A 762 16.50 -12.00 -3.31
N PRO A 763 17.34 -11.30 -4.11
CA PRO A 763 18.34 -11.95 -4.94
C PRO A 763 19.40 -12.68 -4.13
N MET A 764 19.81 -13.86 -4.59
CA MET A 764 21.08 -14.47 -4.22
C MET A 764 22.18 -13.83 -5.08
N PHE A 765 23.18 -13.24 -4.45
CA PHE A 765 24.29 -12.57 -5.14
C PHE A 765 25.46 -13.53 -5.26
N VAL A 766 25.75 -13.96 -6.48
CA VAL A 766 26.74 -15.00 -6.75
C VAL A 766 27.80 -14.46 -7.70
N PHE A 767 29.05 -14.55 -7.32
CA PHE A 767 30.18 -14.19 -8.18
C PHE A 767 31.17 -15.33 -8.31
N ARG A 768 31.79 -15.43 -9.48
CA ARG A 768 32.76 -16.46 -9.78
C ARG A 768 34.18 -16.00 -9.44
N GLY A 769 35.04 -16.93 -8.97
CA GLY A 769 36.44 -16.57 -8.71
C GLY A 769 37.28 -17.69 -8.11
#